data_0016d5d0ba28ad2e7b36eab1070d6d41
#
_entry.id   0016d5d0ba28ad2e7b36eab1070d6d41
#
_cell.length_a   1.000
_cell.length_b   1.000
_cell.length_c   1.000
_cell.angle_alpha   90.00
_cell.angle_beta   90.00
_cell.angle_gamma   90.00
#
_symmetry.space_group_name_H-M   'P 1'
#
loop_
_entity.id
_entity.type
_entity.pdbx_description
1 polymer ?
#
loop_
_entity_poly.entity_id
_entity_poly.type
_entity_poly.pdbx_seq_one_letter_code
_entity_poly.pdbx_strand_id
1 'polypeptide(L)'
;LSAPALWSEDTAGSNIQPLNHALVGKAQQLISARFPPYAVPSRFFVVKQFELVPASGKINRRALPSVTDIAAFDVPATTMTAAVTDDENASLPAEVLALCRAELGPTIDWHDDFIDWGAHSIAIARLTQQLQTAGYPVSVRGLLSETRSAAAIAQLPTHSEDKQKPVESTARTYAGSEALSETPRQTGGSYGFRQFTVLQAIGALTLRLPLLLMAALGLAIIDPEELLLVGDIPGFLKATIIAYSVYMIVPFVNLGWVLLLRSLQAVTVSAPPMIPGRYTKFSSHHLQLWWLEQQADFVLKPLVKGLRSPVLFNWALKRLGADIHPKAFIAQSTEWYGPLSLISIGQEAVIQAGVQMSSARWQGDDFVLDTIRVGHKARVGSRAMLAGGASLEHHSWLTPLSCLDTETEPNSQISGVPGTKAGNYRPPKTPDLAPTSALTDALIDLRNVATQFALELALVIVPGAFIALLTTWFLGFDALSKVNLDANMLTGRDLLVMSGAGVIGIWLGVLTSSLILCTFLRLTPTPPGWTRAASLRGTLARYRQTKMNQVQQMWGWSLTGQYLRALAGVKFSQVGASECDELVNLLPEHLHADANVFIAQGCFCNVLDEHGAFLLAKPVHMPAGFFASNNAMVESGPVPGNLLLGVSTPLGPHLYRPQYNDRPDNKRVLAGNPPLEIGAPDPQGAPVHPVPSLGIFLARFILNDLGSVGIIPGITVFLAAGLLVSLNVMGFSNVGAALITSIVVPLSLPLLALLIKLILVGNRWGRHNSAPFWSVRHFTYFLAQDCFFRLMTGFMSTVSGTALANPILRRFGCRIGERTLIGLPLQMSDWHAVDIGDDCVINGQMQLHSFEDRVLTVSRTTIGNGSAINHGTMLMGGAYLESGVTVNPQSLVLKAMNLESGVHAGSPTQRIS
;
A
#
# COMPACT_ATOMS: atom_id res chain seq x y z
N LEU A 1 -0.85 29.97 -30.87
CA LEU A 1 -0.80 31.44 -30.92
C LEU A 1 -1.33 31.95 -32.25
N SER A 2 -2.33 32.81 -32.26
CA SER A 2 -2.75 33.56 -33.44
C SER A 2 -2.10 34.94 -33.38
N ALA A 3 -1.04 35.12 -34.15
CA ALA A 3 -0.35 36.41 -34.24
C ALA A 3 0.12 36.60 -35.70
N PRO A 4 -0.55 37.44 -36.50
CA PRO A 4 -0.17 37.68 -37.89
C PRO A 4 1.30 38.09 -38.05
N ALA A 5 1.86 38.80 -37.06
CA ALA A 5 3.28 39.21 -37.07
C ALA A 5 4.29 38.07 -36.87
N LEU A 6 3.84 36.86 -36.49
CA LEU A 6 4.69 35.68 -36.30
C LEU A 6 4.54 34.64 -37.46
N TRP A 7 3.71 34.98 -38.46
CA TRP A 7 3.47 34.13 -39.62
C TRP A 7 4.49 34.45 -40.72
N SER A 8 5.24 33.42 -41.19
CA SER A 8 6.10 33.56 -42.33
C SER A 8 5.38 33.12 -43.62
N GLU A 9 5.47 33.89 -44.71
CA GLU A 9 4.76 33.62 -45.99
C GLU A 9 5.34 32.44 -46.79
N ASP A 10 6.46 31.84 -46.36
CA ASP A 10 7.19 30.82 -47.13
C ASP A 10 6.57 29.39 -47.05
N THR A 11 5.50 29.20 -46.31
CA THR A 11 4.81 27.89 -46.19
C THR A 11 3.53 27.85 -47.02
N ALA A 12 3.69 27.67 -48.34
CA ALA A 12 2.56 27.53 -49.25
C ALA A 12 1.73 26.27 -48.93
N GLY A 13 0.52 26.45 -48.42
CA GLY A 13 -0.49 25.38 -48.28
C GLY A 13 -0.82 24.90 -46.86
N SER A 14 -0.12 25.31 -45.81
CA SER A 14 -0.42 24.91 -44.43
C SER A 14 -1.01 26.06 -43.62
N ASN A 15 -2.05 25.79 -42.80
CA ASN A 15 -2.64 26.76 -41.87
C ASN A 15 -1.93 26.77 -40.49
N ILE A 16 -0.86 26.01 -40.35
CA ILE A 16 -0.10 25.85 -39.10
C ILE A 16 1.39 25.83 -39.40
N GLN A 17 2.20 26.44 -38.56
CA GLN A 17 3.67 26.37 -38.62
C GLN A 17 4.26 26.35 -37.19
N PRO A 18 5.47 25.73 -37.01
CA PRO A 18 6.18 25.78 -35.74
C PRO A 18 6.54 27.24 -35.34
N LEU A 19 6.49 27.53 -34.04
CA LEU A 19 6.95 28.83 -33.54
C LEU A 19 8.49 28.87 -33.62
N ASN A 20 9.04 30.03 -33.95
CA ASN A 20 10.48 30.27 -34.03
C ASN A 20 11.17 29.91 -32.69
N HIS A 21 12.30 29.16 -32.75
CA HIS A 21 13.03 28.64 -31.58
C HIS A 21 13.40 29.72 -30.55
N ALA A 22 13.80 30.90 -30.95
CA ALA A 22 14.10 32.00 -30.03
C ALA A 22 12.88 32.45 -29.23
N LEU A 23 11.68 32.34 -29.79
CA LEU A 23 10.42 32.69 -29.14
C LEU A 23 9.88 31.53 -28.30
N VAL A 24 10.18 30.26 -28.68
CA VAL A 24 9.84 29.08 -27.89
C VAL A 24 10.52 29.12 -26.52
N GLY A 25 11.84 29.36 -26.47
CA GLY A 25 12.57 29.49 -25.21
C GLY A 25 12.03 30.60 -24.31
N LYS A 26 11.70 31.75 -24.88
CA LYS A 26 11.11 32.86 -24.14
C LYS A 26 9.69 32.58 -23.64
N ALA A 27 8.89 31.88 -24.44
CA ALA A 27 7.54 31.43 -24.04
C ALA A 27 7.61 30.41 -22.93
N GLN A 28 8.53 29.44 -23.01
CA GLN A 28 8.76 28.45 -21.98
C GLN A 28 9.22 29.08 -20.68
N GLN A 29 10.16 30.04 -20.70
CA GLN A 29 10.56 30.78 -19.50
C GLN A 29 9.41 31.56 -18.85
N LEU A 30 8.56 32.19 -19.63
CA LEU A 30 7.41 32.92 -19.09
C LEU A 30 6.33 32.03 -18.51
N ILE A 31 6.15 30.83 -19.08
CA ILE A 31 5.18 29.86 -18.63
C ILE A 31 5.72 29.14 -17.39
N SER A 32 6.98 28.71 -17.38
CA SER A 32 7.63 28.05 -16.25
C SER A 32 7.71 28.95 -15.01
N ALA A 33 7.74 30.26 -15.18
CA ALA A 33 7.66 31.23 -14.08
C ALA A 33 6.28 31.27 -13.37
N ARG A 34 5.23 30.67 -13.96
CA ARG A 34 3.85 30.71 -13.42
C ARG A 34 3.18 29.34 -13.29
N PHE A 35 3.69 28.33 -13.97
CA PHE A 35 3.10 27.00 -14.04
C PHE A 35 4.17 25.95 -13.76
N PRO A 36 3.77 24.80 -13.17
CA PRO A 36 4.70 23.69 -12.94
C PRO A 36 5.28 23.15 -14.26
N PRO A 37 6.50 22.58 -14.25
CA PRO A 37 7.22 22.13 -15.45
C PRO A 37 6.41 21.19 -16.36
N TYR A 38 5.58 20.31 -15.79
CA TYR A 38 4.71 19.41 -16.56
C TYR A 38 3.58 20.12 -17.32
N ALA A 39 3.27 21.36 -16.94
CA ALA A 39 2.27 22.19 -17.61
C ALA A 39 2.90 23.12 -18.67
N VAL A 40 4.23 23.15 -18.78
CA VAL A 40 4.95 23.92 -19.80
C VAL A 40 4.92 23.12 -21.10
N PRO A 41 4.29 23.65 -22.18
CA PRO A 41 4.25 22.97 -23.45
C PRO A 41 5.67 22.78 -24.02
N SER A 42 5.98 21.56 -24.50
CA SER A 42 7.24 21.27 -25.19
C SER A 42 7.25 21.80 -26.61
N ARG A 43 6.09 21.96 -27.23
CA ARG A 43 5.95 22.42 -28.63
C ARG A 43 4.95 23.57 -28.72
N PHE A 44 5.30 24.56 -29.55
CA PHE A 44 4.46 25.74 -29.82
C PHE A 44 4.28 25.87 -31.34
N PHE A 45 3.03 26.05 -31.74
CA PHE A 45 2.65 26.23 -33.13
C PHE A 45 1.88 27.56 -33.28
N VAL A 46 2.06 28.20 -34.41
CA VAL A 46 1.30 29.37 -34.82
C VAL A 46 0.26 28.93 -35.83
N VAL A 47 -0.99 29.31 -35.62
CA VAL A 47 -2.08 29.14 -36.58
C VAL A 47 -2.42 30.50 -37.19
N LYS A 48 -2.65 30.52 -38.50
CA LYS A 48 -2.94 31.77 -39.22
C LYS A 48 -4.17 32.48 -38.67
N GLN A 49 -5.22 31.74 -38.36
CA GLN A 49 -6.43 32.24 -37.74
C GLN A 49 -7.15 31.13 -36.98
N PHE A 50 -7.64 31.45 -35.77
CA PHE A 50 -8.49 30.53 -35.02
C PHE A 50 -9.94 30.60 -35.52
N GLU A 51 -10.54 29.43 -35.74
CA GLU A 51 -11.98 29.34 -35.98
C GLU A 51 -12.72 29.62 -34.67
N LEU A 52 -13.72 30.49 -34.71
CA LEU A 52 -14.54 30.83 -33.55
C LEU A 52 -15.88 30.10 -33.60
N VAL A 53 -16.39 29.70 -32.45
CA VAL A 53 -17.76 29.17 -32.31
C VAL A 53 -18.75 30.31 -32.49
N PRO A 54 -19.64 30.28 -33.54
CA PRO A 54 -20.49 31.43 -33.88
C PRO A 54 -21.41 31.89 -32.72
N ALA A 55 -21.86 30.98 -31.88
CA ALA A 55 -22.78 31.28 -30.79
C ALA A 55 -22.13 31.90 -29.54
N SER A 56 -20.79 31.78 -29.35
CA SER A 56 -20.11 32.18 -28.11
C SER A 56 -18.87 33.05 -28.31
N GLY A 57 -18.42 33.20 -29.55
CA GLY A 57 -17.19 33.92 -29.86
C GLY A 57 -15.90 33.29 -29.31
N LYS A 58 -15.99 32.06 -28.75
CA LYS A 58 -14.85 31.31 -28.20
C LYS A 58 -14.16 30.54 -29.29
N ILE A 59 -12.84 30.26 -29.09
CA ILE A 59 -12.05 29.44 -30.00
C ILE A 59 -12.68 28.04 -30.10
N ASN A 60 -12.96 27.58 -31.33
CA ASN A 60 -13.43 26.25 -31.61
C ASN A 60 -12.29 25.24 -31.45
N ARG A 61 -12.17 24.66 -30.25
CA ARG A 61 -11.11 23.71 -29.95
C ARG A 61 -11.18 22.44 -30.79
N ARG A 62 -12.34 22.10 -31.37
CA ARG A 62 -12.52 20.90 -32.22
C ARG A 62 -12.01 21.14 -33.65
N ALA A 63 -11.86 22.39 -34.05
CA ALA A 63 -11.29 22.75 -35.34
C ALA A 63 -9.77 23.09 -35.25
N LEU A 64 -9.12 22.82 -34.12
CA LEU A 64 -7.68 22.88 -34.03
C LEU A 64 -7.06 21.74 -34.82
N PRO A 65 -5.86 21.96 -35.44
CA PRO A 65 -5.16 20.90 -36.17
C PRO A 65 -5.00 19.60 -35.39
N SER A 66 -5.17 18.50 -36.04
CA SER A 66 -5.02 17.18 -35.40
C SER A 66 -3.58 16.85 -35.08
N VAL A 67 -3.34 15.84 -34.23
CA VAL A 67 -1.99 15.36 -33.91
C VAL A 67 -1.28 14.85 -35.18
N THR A 68 -2.03 14.30 -36.15
CA THR A 68 -1.51 13.88 -37.48
C THR A 68 -1.08 15.05 -38.32
N ASP A 69 -1.80 16.16 -38.30
CA ASP A 69 -1.37 17.39 -39.04
C ASP A 69 -0.12 18.00 -38.42
N ILE A 70 0.02 17.88 -37.08
CA ILE A 70 1.19 18.32 -36.34
C ILE A 70 2.41 17.41 -36.62
N ALA A 71 2.19 16.09 -36.73
CA ALA A 71 3.23 15.11 -37.04
C ALA A 71 3.86 15.29 -38.44
N ALA A 72 3.11 15.90 -39.38
CA ALA A 72 3.64 16.22 -40.72
C ALA A 72 4.75 17.28 -40.68
N PHE A 73 4.92 18.04 -39.57
CA PHE A 73 6.01 19.00 -39.34
C PHE A 73 7.20 18.40 -38.59
N ASP A 74 7.17 17.11 -38.23
CA ASP A 74 8.33 16.38 -37.77
C ASP A 74 9.22 16.06 -39.00
N VAL A 75 9.96 17.08 -39.49
CA VAL A 75 10.96 16.93 -40.56
C VAL A 75 12.05 16.01 -40.01
N PRO A 76 12.45 14.94 -40.78
CA PRO A 76 13.63 14.18 -40.39
C PRO A 76 14.81 15.14 -40.25
N ALA A 77 15.61 14.97 -39.23
CA ALA A 77 16.76 15.83 -38.86
C ALA A 77 17.93 15.67 -39.90
N THR A 78 17.67 15.91 -41.20
CA THR A 78 18.65 15.73 -42.25
C THR A 78 19.17 17.03 -42.88
N THR A 79 18.84 18.20 -42.35
CA THR A 79 19.41 19.43 -42.87
C THR A 79 19.53 20.53 -41.80
N MET A 80 20.53 20.43 -40.92
CA MET A 80 21.15 21.58 -40.28
C MET A 80 22.65 21.29 -40.16
N THR A 81 23.38 21.82 -41.12
CA THR A 81 24.83 21.84 -41.13
C THR A 81 25.37 22.88 -40.13
N ALA A 82 26.29 22.39 -39.31
CA ALA A 82 27.51 23.03 -38.81
C ALA A 82 27.43 24.38 -38.09
N ALA A 83 27.63 24.31 -36.80
CA ALA A 83 28.63 25.15 -36.15
C ALA A 83 29.62 24.22 -35.45
N VAL A 84 30.83 24.24 -35.91
CA VAL A 84 31.97 23.44 -35.53
C VAL A 84 32.41 23.75 -34.11
N THR A 85 32.52 22.72 -33.23
CA THR A 85 33.64 22.58 -32.27
C THR A 85 33.74 21.15 -31.80
N ASP A 86 34.96 20.64 -31.91
CA ASP A 86 35.59 19.48 -31.27
C ASP A 86 35.37 18.07 -31.84
N ASP A 87 36.51 17.52 -32.30
CA ASP A 87 36.76 16.31 -33.03
C ASP A 87 36.45 15.00 -32.28
N GLU A 88 36.07 15.01 -31.02
CA GLU A 88 35.82 13.79 -30.23
C GLU A 88 34.42 13.19 -30.45
N ASN A 89 33.43 13.98 -30.86
CA ASN A 89 32.03 13.53 -31.03
C ASN A 89 31.65 13.15 -32.49
N ALA A 90 32.54 13.25 -33.43
CA ALA A 90 32.28 13.03 -34.85
C ALA A 90 31.94 11.55 -35.18
N SER A 91 32.15 10.61 -34.25
CA SER A 91 31.86 9.18 -34.43
C SER A 91 30.55 8.70 -33.76
N LEU A 92 29.86 9.58 -33.02
CA LEU A 92 28.67 9.21 -32.25
C LEU A 92 27.39 9.31 -33.12
N PRO A 93 26.42 8.38 -32.97
CA PRO A 93 25.18 8.40 -33.75
C PRO A 93 24.33 9.64 -33.45
N ALA A 94 24.22 10.57 -34.37
CA ALA A 94 23.46 11.82 -34.19
C ALA A 94 21.98 11.62 -33.82
N GLU A 95 21.43 10.43 -34.10
CA GLU A 95 20.06 10.03 -33.80
C GLU A 95 19.79 10.02 -32.28
N VAL A 96 20.76 9.56 -31.46
CA VAL A 96 20.62 9.52 -29.99
C VAL A 96 20.43 10.92 -29.42
N LEU A 97 21.26 11.86 -29.83
CA LEU A 97 21.16 13.25 -29.39
C LEU A 97 19.85 13.88 -29.85
N ALA A 98 19.38 13.55 -31.07
CA ALA A 98 18.11 14.04 -31.59
C ALA A 98 16.91 13.53 -30.75
N LEU A 99 16.91 12.26 -30.33
CA LEU A 99 15.90 11.69 -29.46
C LEU A 99 15.94 12.33 -28.05
N CYS A 100 17.13 12.53 -27.49
CA CYS A 100 17.28 13.22 -26.22
C CYS A 100 16.77 14.67 -26.31
N ARG A 101 17.07 15.40 -27.38
CA ARG A 101 16.59 16.76 -27.62
C ARG A 101 15.08 16.84 -27.78
N ALA A 102 14.47 15.87 -28.41
CA ALA A 102 13.02 15.81 -28.61
C ALA A 102 12.24 15.68 -27.27
N GLU A 103 12.76 14.92 -26.31
CA GLU A 103 12.08 14.67 -25.02
C GLU A 103 12.52 15.59 -23.89
N LEU A 104 13.79 15.98 -23.83
CA LEU A 104 14.37 16.73 -22.71
C LEU A 104 14.58 18.21 -23.00
N GLY A 105 14.62 18.59 -24.28
CA GLY A 105 14.76 19.99 -24.71
C GLY A 105 15.84 20.20 -25.78
N PRO A 106 15.66 21.18 -26.65
CA PRO A 106 16.49 21.37 -27.86
C PRO A 106 17.94 21.78 -27.56
N THR A 107 18.23 22.21 -26.35
CA THR A 107 19.54 22.73 -25.93
C THR A 107 20.40 21.72 -25.21
N ILE A 108 19.92 20.51 -24.99
CA ILE A 108 20.71 19.43 -24.35
C ILE A 108 21.85 19.01 -25.27
N ASP A 109 23.02 18.78 -24.71
CA ASP A 109 24.22 18.37 -25.43
C ASP A 109 24.70 16.99 -25.06
N TRP A 110 25.70 16.46 -25.74
CA TRP A 110 26.19 15.08 -25.64
C TRP A 110 26.53 14.64 -24.21
N HIS A 111 27.14 15.52 -23.42
CA HIS A 111 27.66 15.20 -22.08
C HIS A 111 26.78 15.71 -20.95
N ASP A 112 25.66 16.33 -21.27
CA ASP A 112 24.73 16.85 -20.28
C ASP A 112 24.06 15.71 -19.50
N ASP A 113 24.00 15.85 -18.19
CA ASP A 113 23.30 14.92 -17.32
C ASP A 113 21.79 15.15 -17.42
N PHE A 114 21.04 14.14 -17.79
CA PHE A 114 19.58 14.22 -17.96
C PHE A 114 18.86 14.71 -16.72
N ILE A 115 19.37 14.38 -15.53
CA ILE A 115 18.75 14.76 -14.25
C ILE A 115 18.96 16.25 -13.96
N ASP A 116 20.15 16.79 -14.26
CA ASP A 116 20.44 18.22 -14.13
C ASP A 116 19.58 19.05 -15.10
N TRP A 117 19.16 18.47 -16.22
CA TRP A 117 18.22 19.05 -17.18
C TRP A 117 16.73 18.87 -16.82
N GLY A 118 16.43 18.36 -15.60
CA GLY A 118 15.07 18.20 -15.12
C GLY A 118 14.31 16.98 -15.67
N ALA A 119 15.03 15.98 -16.18
CA ALA A 119 14.43 14.73 -16.64
C ALA A 119 13.68 14.03 -15.51
N HIS A 120 12.37 14.14 -15.50
CA HIS A 120 11.48 13.46 -14.55
C HIS A 120 11.07 12.06 -15.05
N SER A 121 10.48 11.26 -14.19
CA SER A 121 10.15 9.84 -14.46
C SER A 121 9.37 9.60 -15.76
N ILE A 122 8.48 10.51 -16.15
CA ILE A 122 7.69 10.41 -17.38
C ILE A 122 8.57 10.66 -18.62
N ALA A 123 9.42 11.70 -18.59
CA ALA A 123 10.32 12.01 -19.70
C ALA A 123 11.33 10.89 -19.91
N ILE A 124 11.91 10.36 -18.82
CA ILE A 124 12.84 9.22 -18.89
C ILE A 124 12.14 7.95 -19.40
N ALA A 125 10.90 7.67 -19.00
CA ALA A 125 10.17 6.51 -19.50
C ALA A 125 9.91 6.60 -21.00
N ARG A 126 9.54 7.79 -21.53
CA ARG A 126 9.34 8.04 -22.95
C ARG A 126 10.65 7.97 -23.73
N LEU A 127 11.70 8.61 -23.23
CA LEU A 127 13.02 8.54 -23.82
C LEU A 127 13.54 7.11 -23.90
N THR A 128 13.33 6.31 -22.85
CA THR A 128 13.67 4.88 -22.83
C THR A 128 12.96 4.14 -23.96
N GLN A 129 11.65 4.35 -24.13
CA GLN A 129 10.86 3.70 -25.18
C GLN A 129 11.33 4.09 -26.56
N GLN A 130 11.61 5.37 -26.81
CA GLN A 130 12.09 5.84 -28.13
C GLN A 130 13.48 5.27 -28.46
N LEU A 131 14.40 5.25 -27.50
CA LEU A 131 15.73 4.68 -27.67
C LEU A 131 15.68 3.16 -27.89
N GLN A 132 14.80 2.44 -27.19
CA GLN A 132 14.57 0.99 -27.42
C GLN A 132 14.01 0.73 -28.81
N THR A 133 13.08 1.58 -29.28
CA THR A 133 12.53 1.48 -30.65
C THR A 133 13.62 1.76 -31.70
N ALA A 134 14.58 2.64 -31.40
CA ALA A 134 15.75 2.92 -32.22
C ALA A 134 16.87 1.86 -32.11
N GLY A 135 16.66 0.79 -31.31
CA GLY A 135 17.59 -0.37 -31.21
C GLY A 135 18.65 -0.24 -30.13
N TYR A 136 18.55 0.75 -29.22
CA TYR A 136 19.51 0.91 -28.12
C TYR A 136 19.04 0.10 -26.90
N PRO A 137 19.91 -0.73 -26.27
CA PRO A 137 19.54 -1.57 -25.12
C PRO A 137 19.56 -0.77 -23.81
N VAL A 138 18.71 0.25 -23.70
CA VAL A 138 18.59 1.10 -22.54
C VAL A 138 17.41 0.68 -21.66
N SER A 139 17.49 0.94 -20.37
CA SER A 139 16.39 0.77 -19.42
C SER A 139 16.16 2.07 -18.66
N VAL A 140 14.95 2.27 -18.11
CA VAL A 140 14.63 3.42 -17.24
C VAL A 140 15.66 3.56 -16.13
N ARG A 141 16.06 2.44 -15.53
CA ARG A 141 17.07 2.41 -14.48
C ARG A 141 18.45 2.80 -15.01
N GLY A 142 18.84 2.28 -16.18
CA GLY A 142 20.12 2.63 -16.81
C GLY A 142 20.21 4.12 -17.07
N LEU A 143 19.18 4.74 -17.66
CA LEU A 143 19.15 6.18 -17.90
C LEU A 143 19.15 7.04 -16.61
N LEU A 144 18.73 6.50 -15.50
CA LEU A 144 18.75 7.17 -14.19
C LEU A 144 20.07 6.92 -13.40
N SER A 145 20.90 5.95 -13.80
CA SER A 145 22.10 5.58 -13.03
C SER A 145 23.41 5.62 -13.81
N GLU A 146 23.51 4.88 -14.89
CA GLU A 146 24.79 4.61 -15.59
C GLU A 146 24.90 5.35 -16.92
N THR A 147 23.80 5.49 -17.67
CA THR A 147 23.74 6.09 -19.00
C THR A 147 22.97 7.40 -18.97
N ARG A 148 23.42 8.33 -18.13
CA ARG A 148 22.72 9.60 -17.82
C ARG A 148 22.96 10.71 -18.86
N SER A 149 23.65 10.42 -19.97
CA SER A 149 23.93 11.39 -21.03
C SER A 149 23.77 10.77 -22.42
N ALA A 150 23.56 11.59 -23.42
CA ALA A 150 23.46 11.13 -24.80
C ALA A 150 24.74 10.39 -25.28
N ALA A 151 25.91 10.87 -24.88
CA ALA A 151 27.19 10.24 -25.18
C ALA A 151 27.33 8.84 -24.56
N ALA A 152 26.86 8.63 -23.34
CA ALA A 152 26.88 7.32 -22.72
C ALA A 152 25.94 6.31 -23.41
N ILE A 153 24.79 6.77 -23.92
CA ILE A 153 23.86 5.94 -24.68
C ILE A 153 24.46 5.59 -26.05
N ALA A 154 25.06 6.54 -26.73
CA ALA A 154 25.64 6.36 -28.07
C ALA A 154 26.81 5.35 -28.09
N GLN A 155 27.44 5.10 -26.94
CA GLN A 155 28.50 4.07 -26.77
C GLN A 155 27.95 2.66 -26.55
N LEU A 156 26.65 2.50 -26.36
CA LEU A 156 26.05 1.17 -26.24
C LEU A 156 25.98 0.46 -27.61
N PRO A 157 26.23 -0.85 -27.69
CA PRO A 157 26.13 -1.59 -28.94
C PRO A 157 24.67 -1.60 -29.42
N THR A 158 24.44 -1.09 -30.62
CA THR A 158 23.12 -1.16 -31.27
C THR A 158 22.86 -2.53 -31.84
N HIS A 159 21.70 -3.12 -31.58
CA HIS A 159 21.25 -4.40 -32.13
C HIS A 159 20.75 -4.22 -33.55
N SER A 160 21.63 -4.11 -34.54
CA SER A 160 21.22 -4.07 -35.94
C SER A 160 21.22 -5.42 -36.66
N GLU A 161 21.72 -6.52 -36.09
CA GLU A 161 21.78 -7.83 -36.83
C GLU A 161 21.63 -9.12 -36.00
N ASP A 162 21.16 -9.06 -34.72
CA ASP A 162 20.94 -10.36 -34.07
C ASP A 162 19.67 -10.31 -33.16
N LYS A 163 18.56 -10.79 -33.75
CA LYS A 163 17.25 -10.86 -33.06
C LYS A 163 17.17 -11.91 -31.95
N GLN A 164 18.28 -12.44 -31.44
CA GLN A 164 18.28 -13.55 -30.46
C GLN A 164 19.46 -13.56 -29.49
N LYS A 165 19.68 -12.51 -28.69
CA LYS A 165 20.37 -12.71 -27.40
C LYS A 165 20.01 -11.60 -26.44
N PRO A 166 19.36 -11.93 -25.29
CA PRO A 166 19.17 -10.98 -24.19
C PRO A 166 20.53 -10.61 -23.60
N VAL A 167 20.69 -9.36 -23.18
CA VAL A 167 21.90 -8.86 -22.50
C VAL A 167 22.23 -9.74 -21.29
N GLU A 168 23.36 -10.44 -21.36
CA GLU A 168 23.77 -11.50 -20.41
C GLU A 168 23.91 -11.05 -18.94
N SER A 169 24.00 -9.77 -18.66
CA SER A 169 24.18 -9.27 -17.29
C SER A 169 22.87 -9.18 -16.47
N THR A 170 21.72 -8.96 -17.14
CA THR A 170 20.40 -8.94 -16.50
C THR A 170 19.68 -10.29 -16.57
N ALA A 171 19.94 -11.09 -17.62
CA ALA A 171 19.33 -12.40 -17.80
C ALA A 171 19.74 -13.41 -16.70
N ARG A 172 20.94 -13.33 -16.16
CA ARG A 172 21.39 -14.25 -15.08
C ARG A 172 20.64 -14.06 -13.77
N THR A 173 20.07 -12.88 -13.52
CA THR A 173 19.34 -12.60 -12.28
C THR A 173 17.90 -13.17 -12.30
N TYR A 174 17.36 -13.46 -13.49
CA TYR A 174 16.02 -14.04 -13.66
C TYR A 174 16.04 -15.48 -14.19
N ALA A 175 17.18 -16.18 -14.12
CA ALA A 175 17.30 -17.57 -14.60
C ALA A 175 16.27 -18.52 -13.95
N GLY A 176 15.78 -18.20 -12.75
CA GLY A 176 14.67 -18.91 -12.12
C GLY A 176 13.34 -18.79 -12.88
N SER A 177 13.13 -17.75 -13.71
CA SER A 177 11.88 -17.60 -14.47
C SER A 177 11.85 -18.41 -15.76
N GLU A 178 12.99 -18.59 -16.41
CA GLU A 178 13.11 -19.43 -17.62
C GLU A 178 13.06 -20.93 -17.29
N ALA A 179 13.74 -21.35 -16.21
CA ALA A 179 13.70 -22.72 -15.74
C ALA A 179 12.28 -23.20 -15.34
N LEU A 180 11.41 -22.28 -14.91
CA LEU A 180 10.03 -22.58 -14.56
C LEU A 180 9.10 -22.69 -15.78
N SER A 181 9.46 -22.10 -16.93
CA SER A 181 8.68 -22.27 -18.17
C SER A 181 8.79 -23.70 -18.73
N GLU A 182 9.84 -24.41 -18.38
CA GLU A 182 10.09 -25.82 -18.77
C GLU A 182 9.45 -26.83 -17.80
N THR A 183 8.92 -26.40 -16.65
CA THR A 183 8.30 -27.33 -15.71
C THR A 183 6.99 -27.90 -16.28
N PRO A 184 6.79 -29.23 -16.19
CA PRO A 184 5.58 -29.86 -16.71
C PRO A 184 4.33 -29.28 -16.06
N ARG A 185 3.36 -28.93 -16.88
CA ARG A 185 2.06 -28.43 -16.42
C ARG A 185 1.31 -29.57 -15.72
N GLN A 186 0.98 -29.36 -14.44
CA GLN A 186 0.18 -30.29 -13.67
C GLN A 186 -1.28 -30.19 -14.10
N THR A 187 -1.85 -31.26 -14.61
CA THR A 187 -3.24 -31.31 -15.02
C THR A 187 -4.12 -31.71 -13.83
N GLY A 188 -5.03 -30.85 -13.46
CA GLY A 188 -6.10 -31.11 -12.48
C GLY A 188 -7.48 -31.01 -13.12
N GLY A 189 -8.52 -31.46 -12.42
CA GLY A 189 -9.88 -31.25 -12.88
C GLY A 189 -10.14 -29.74 -13.07
N SER A 190 -10.68 -29.36 -14.23
CA SER A 190 -11.05 -27.97 -14.52
C SER A 190 -12.51 -27.70 -14.16
N TYR A 191 -12.78 -26.54 -13.58
CA TYR A 191 -14.13 -26.07 -13.28
C TYR A 191 -14.54 -24.95 -14.27
N GLY A 192 -15.83 -24.92 -14.61
CA GLY A 192 -16.37 -23.69 -15.22
C GLY A 192 -16.29 -22.53 -14.23
N PHE A 193 -16.10 -21.30 -14.73
CA PHE A 193 -15.93 -20.10 -13.90
C PHE A 193 -17.03 -19.95 -12.83
N ARG A 194 -18.32 -20.14 -13.20
CA ARG A 194 -19.45 -20.05 -12.27
C ARG A 194 -19.36 -21.11 -11.17
N GLN A 195 -19.07 -22.36 -11.55
CA GLN A 195 -18.91 -23.46 -10.60
C GLN A 195 -17.78 -23.21 -9.63
N PHE A 196 -16.64 -22.75 -10.13
CA PHE A 196 -15.47 -22.37 -9.33
C PHE A 196 -15.84 -21.29 -8.30
N THR A 197 -16.52 -20.22 -8.73
CA THR A 197 -16.95 -19.13 -7.84
C THR A 197 -17.95 -19.60 -6.77
N VAL A 198 -18.87 -20.51 -7.11
CA VAL A 198 -19.80 -21.09 -6.14
C VAL A 198 -19.07 -21.94 -5.10
N LEU A 199 -18.09 -22.75 -5.52
CA LEU A 199 -17.27 -23.54 -4.59
C LEU A 199 -16.46 -22.65 -3.65
N GLN A 200 -15.92 -21.54 -4.14
CA GLN A 200 -15.25 -20.53 -3.31
C GLN A 200 -16.23 -19.89 -2.31
N ALA A 201 -17.43 -19.56 -2.71
CA ALA A 201 -18.46 -18.98 -1.82
C ALA A 201 -18.86 -19.95 -0.70
N ILE A 202 -19.07 -21.22 -1.03
CA ILE A 202 -19.35 -22.28 -0.04
C ILE A 202 -18.17 -22.44 0.93
N GLY A 203 -16.95 -22.50 0.42
CA GLY A 203 -15.74 -22.59 1.24
C GLY A 203 -15.59 -21.39 2.19
N ALA A 204 -15.79 -20.17 1.69
CA ALA A 204 -15.73 -18.95 2.51
C ALA A 204 -16.75 -18.97 3.66
N LEU A 205 -17.97 -19.43 3.40
CA LEU A 205 -19.03 -19.55 4.41
C LEU A 205 -18.68 -20.64 5.43
N THR A 206 -18.28 -21.82 4.97
CA THR A 206 -17.89 -22.94 5.81
C THR A 206 -16.76 -22.57 6.77
N LEU A 207 -15.76 -21.85 6.29
CA LEU A 207 -14.62 -21.41 7.11
C LEU A 207 -15.05 -20.48 8.24
N ARG A 208 -16.07 -19.63 8.01
CA ARG A 208 -16.51 -18.60 8.99
C ARG A 208 -17.64 -19.06 9.91
N LEU A 209 -18.14 -20.26 9.74
CA LEU A 209 -19.21 -20.80 10.57
C LEU A 209 -18.94 -20.67 12.09
N PRO A 210 -17.73 -20.99 12.64
CA PRO A 210 -17.47 -20.81 14.06
C PRO A 210 -17.61 -19.37 14.55
N LEU A 211 -17.20 -18.39 13.73
CA LEU A 211 -17.32 -16.97 14.10
C LEU A 211 -18.78 -16.54 14.21
N LEU A 212 -19.63 -17.01 13.31
CA LEU A 212 -21.08 -16.76 13.35
C LEU A 212 -21.69 -17.37 14.61
N LEU A 213 -21.31 -18.60 14.94
CA LEU A 213 -21.79 -19.29 16.13
C LEU A 213 -21.28 -18.62 17.42
N MET A 214 -20.02 -18.19 17.46
CA MET A 214 -19.46 -17.47 18.61
C MET A 214 -20.09 -16.09 18.80
N ALA A 215 -20.34 -15.36 17.70
CA ALA A 215 -21.01 -14.07 17.76
C ALA A 215 -22.44 -14.24 18.32
N ALA A 216 -23.17 -15.22 17.82
CA ALA A 216 -24.51 -15.56 18.30
C ALA A 216 -24.52 -15.96 19.79
N LEU A 217 -23.58 -16.82 20.19
CA LEU A 217 -23.42 -17.25 21.58
C LEU A 217 -23.04 -16.09 22.49
N GLY A 218 -22.10 -15.23 22.05
CA GLY A 218 -21.69 -14.03 22.80
C GLY A 218 -22.86 -13.09 23.04
N LEU A 219 -23.66 -12.80 22.01
CA LEU A 219 -24.86 -11.97 22.13
C LEU A 219 -25.97 -12.60 22.97
N ALA A 220 -26.04 -13.94 23.04
CA ALA A 220 -27.01 -14.66 23.84
C ALA A 220 -26.63 -14.75 25.32
N ILE A 221 -25.34 -14.75 25.67
CA ILE A 221 -24.83 -14.83 27.05
C ILE A 221 -24.76 -13.45 27.70
N ILE A 222 -24.52 -12.39 26.92
CA ILE A 222 -24.53 -11.03 27.45
C ILE A 222 -25.98 -10.58 27.57
N ASP A 223 -26.45 -10.48 28.82
CA ASP A 223 -27.76 -9.89 29.07
C ASP A 223 -27.70 -8.39 28.69
N PRO A 224 -28.48 -7.94 27.71
CA PRO A 224 -28.52 -6.53 27.35
C PRO A 224 -28.90 -5.61 28.51
N GLU A 225 -29.71 -6.10 29.46
CA GLU A 225 -30.11 -5.35 30.64
C GLU A 225 -28.93 -5.14 31.60
N GLU A 226 -28.07 -6.14 31.84
CA GLU A 226 -26.84 -5.98 32.63
C GLU A 226 -25.86 -4.99 31.97
N LEU A 227 -25.79 -4.94 30.64
CA LEU A 227 -24.86 -4.04 29.91
C LEU A 227 -25.35 -2.57 29.92
N LEU A 228 -26.66 -2.34 29.97
CA LEU A 228 -27.27 -1.00 29.90
C LEU A 228 -27.45 -0.35 31.28
N LEU A 229 -27.32 -1.12 32.35
CA LEU A 229 -27.41 -0.58 33.75
C LEU A 229 -26.09 0.10 34.16
N VAL A 230 -25.92 1.37 33.76
CA VAL A 230 -24.75 2.20 34.14
C VAL A 230 -24.57 2.33 35.67
N GLY A 231 -25.60 1.99 36.50
CA GLY A 231 -25.51 1.96 37.95
C GLY A 231 -24.76 0.77 38.54
N ASP A 232 -24.53 -0.31 37.78
CA ASP A 232 -23.81 -1.49 38.22
C ASP A 232 -22.41 -1.57 37.64
N ILE A 233 -21.45 -0.83 38.21
CA ILE A 233 -20.04 -0.85 37.80
C ILE A 233 -19.43 -2.28 37.84
N PRO A 234 -19.68 -3.12 38.88
CA PRO A 234 -19.25 -4.51 38.90
C PRO A 234 -19.80 -5.34 37.72
N GLY A 235 -21.07 -5.22 37.39
CA GLY A 235 -21.71 -5.91 36.25
C GLY A 235 -21.11 -5.49 34.93
N PHE A 236 -20.93 -4.19 34.69
CA PHE A 236 -20.25 -3.63 33.51
C PHE A 236 -18.82 -4.16 33.34
N LEU A 237 -18.02 -4.15 34.42
CA LEU A 237 -16.64 -4.67 34.39
C LEU A 237 -16.64 -6.17 34.08
N LYS A 238 -17.51 -6.95 34.70
CA LYS A 238 -17.67 -8.39 34.43
C LYS A 238 -18.02 -8.64 32.97
N ALA A 239 -19.02 -7.96 32.41
CA ALA A 239 -19.42 -8.10 31.01
C ALA A 239 -18.30 -7.72 30.03
N THR A 240 -17.59 -6.61 30.29
CA THR A 240 -16.46 -6.15 29.49
C THR A 240 -15.29 -7.15 29.50
N ILE A 241 -14.95 -7.68 30.68
CA ILE A 241 -13.89 -8.70 30.82
C ILE A 241 -14.29 -9.99 30.11
N ILE A 242 -15.53 -10.43 30.23
CA ILE A 242 -16.03 -11.63 29.54
C ILE A 242 -15.98 -11.43 28.03
N ALA A 243 -16.51 -10.35 27.51
CA ALA A 243 -16.50 -10.05 26.08
C ALA A 243 -15.07 -10.02 25.50
N TYR A 244 -14.14 -9.39 26.21
CA TYR A 244 -12.75 -9.35 25.79
C TYR A 244 -12.07 -10.72 25.90
N SER A 245 -12.40 -11.52 26.93
CA SER A 245 -11.88 -12.90 27.08
C SER A 245 -12.39 -13.81 25.98
N VAL A 246 -13.67 -13.71 25.60
CA VAL A 246 -14.25 -14.44 24.44
C VAL A 246 -13.50 -14.06 23.15
N TYR A 247 -13.23 -12.78 22.95
CA TYR A 247 -12.41 -12.32 21.81
C TYR A 247 -11.01 -12.98 21.78
N MET A 248 -10.38 -13.16 22.93
CA MET A 248 -9.07 -13.82 23.06
C MET A 248 -9.11 -15.34 22.75
N ILE A 249 -10.26 -15.99 22.84
CA ILE A 249 -10.44 -17.43 22.53
C ILE A 249 -10.62 -17.66 21.02
N VAL A 250 -11.09 -16.64 20.27
CA VAL A 250 -11.36 -16.75 18.82
C VAL A 250 -10.22 -17.39 18.01
N PRO A 251 -8.94 -17.02 18.18
CA PRO A 251 -7.85 -17.66 17.42
C PRO A 251 -7.73 -19.16 17.61
N PHE A 252 -7.97 -19.65 18.83
CA PHE A 252 -7.90 -21.06 19.15
C PHE A 252 -9.07 -21.84 18.54
N VAL A 253 -10.27 -21.27 18.58
CA VAL A 253 -11.46 -21.85 17.94
C VAL A 253 -11.24 -21.92 16.43
N ASN A 254 -10.72 -20.86 15.82
CA ASN A 254 -10.42 -20.82 14.40
C ASN A 254 -9.38 -21.90 14.01
N LEU A 255 -8.31 -22.02 14.78
CA LEU A 255 -7.29 -23.03 14.52
C LEU A 255 -7.86 -24.45 14.70
N GLY A 256 -8.61 -24.71 15.78
CA GLY A 256 -9.27 -25.99 16.01
C GLY A 256 -10.22 -26.38 14.87
N TRP A 257 -11.01 -25.42 14.39
CA TRP A 257 -11.90 -25.58 13.25
C TRP A 257 -11.15 -25.91 11.95
N VAL A 258 -10.08 -25.16 11.65
CA VAL A 258 -9.25 -25.42 10.46
C VAL A 258 -8.60 -26.81 10.53
N LEU A 259 -8.08 -27.22 11.69
CA LEU A 259 -7.50 -28.54 11.86
C LEU A 259 -8.56 -29.65 11.71
N LEU A 260 -9.78 -29.45 12.21
CA LEU A 260 -10.90 -30.35 12.00
C LEU A 260 -11.25 -30.46 10.50
N LEU A 261 -11.39 -29.34 9.80
CA LEU A 261 -11.66 -29.33 8.35
C LEU A 261 -10.58 -30.07 7.56
N ARG A 262 -9.31 -29.85 7.90
CA ARG A 262 -8.18 -30.57 7.26
C ARG A 262 -8.22 -32.07 7.53
N SER A 263 -8.56 -32.48 8.75
CA SER A 263 -8.72 -33.90 9.10
C SER A 263 -9.87 -34.53 8.33
N LEU A 264 -11.00 -33.86 8.22
CA LEU A 264 -12.13 -34.29 7.41
C LEU A 264 -11.79 -34.41 5.92
N GLN A 265 -11.07 -33.41 5.37
CA GLN A 265 -10.61 -33.43 3.99
C GLN A 265 -9.66 -34.60 3.70
N ALA A 266 -8.75 -34.91 4.61
CA ALA A 266 -7.82 -36.01 4.47
C ALA A 266 -8.54 -37.36 4.39
N VAL A 267 -9.71 -37.51 5.06
CA VAL A 267 -10.53 -38.72 5.03
C VAL A 267 -11.47 -38.78 3.81
N THR A 268 -12.03 -37.64 3.41
CA THR A 268 -13.10 -37.56 2.39
C THR A 268 -12.61 -37.28 0.98
N VAL A 269 -11.52 -36.52 0.87
CA VAL A 269 -10.97 -36.06 -0.40
C VAL A 269 -9.47 -36.35 -0.40
N SER A 270 -9.03 -37.29 -1.22
CA SER A 270 -7.61 -37.58 -1.45
C SER A 270 -6.97 -36.40 -2.24
N ALA A 271 -6.88 -35.23 -1.61
CA ALA A 271 -6.19 -34.10 -2.22
C ALA A 271 -4.69 -34.29 -2.01
N PRO A 272 -3.89 -34.47 -3.09
CA PRO A 272 -2.45 -34.55 -2.97
C PRO A 272 -1.87 -33.26 -2.39
N PRO A 273 -0.74 -33.33 -1.66
CA PRO A 273 -0.06 -32.12 -1.20
C PRO A 273 0.36 -31.28 -2.40
N MET A 274 0.23 -29.96 -2.27
CA MET A 274 0.72 -29.04 -3.32
C MET A 274 2.26 -29.07 -3.31
N ILE A 275 2.83 -29.37 -4.43
CA ILE A 275 4.28 -29.47 -4.66
C ILE A 275 4.73 -28.34 -5.61
N PRO A 276 6.03 -28.03 -5.69
CA PRO A 276 6.55 -27.14 -6.71
C PRO A 276 6.14 -27.58 -8.11
N GLY A 277 5.70 -26.63 -8.94
CA GLY A 277 5.23 -26.93 -10.31
C GLY A 277 4.34 -25.83 -10.88
N ARG A 278 3.90 -26.05 -12.14
CA ARG A 278 3.01 -25.13 -12.85
C ARG A 278 1.59 -25.67 -12.89
N TYR A 279 0.62 -24.84 -12.57
CA TYR A 279 -0.80 -25.19 -12.41
C TYR A 279 -1.68 -24.22 -13.17
N THR A 280 -2.87 -24.67 -13.55
CA THR A 280 -3.80 -23.90 -14.36
C THR A 280 -4.85 -23.16 -13.50
N LYS A 281 -5.23 -21.98 -13.92
CA LYS A 281 -6.35 -21.19 -13.40
C LYS A 281 -7.66 -21.98 -13.49
N PHE A 282 -8.55 -21.80 -12.53
CA PHE A 282 -9.85 -22.50 -12.38
C PHE A 282 -9.74 -24.04 -12.29
N SER A 283 -8.59 -24.59 -11.94
CA SER A 283 -8.41 -26.01 -11.66
C SER A 283 -8.73 -26.35 -10.22
N SER A 284 -8.81 -27.67 -9.91
CA SER A 284 -8.91 -28.16 -8.54
C SER A 284 -7.73 -27.71 -7.67
N HIS A 285 -6.54 -27.59 -8.24
CA HIS A 285 -5.34 -27.08 -7.55
C HIS A 285 -5.47 -25.60 -7.26
N HIS A 286 -6.07 -24.78 -8.16
CA HIS A 286 -6.33 -23.38 -7.87
C HIS A 286 -7.33 -23.22 -6.70
N LEU A 287 -8.39 -24.03 -6.67
CA LEU A 287 -9.33 -24.03 -5.55
C LEU A 287 -8.63 -24.42 -4.23
N GLN A 288 -7.73 -25.41 -4.27
CA GLN A 288 -6.94 -25.83 -3.13
C GLN A 288 -5.96 -24.75 -2.66
N LEU A 289 -5.27 -24.06 -3.59
CA LEU A 289 -4.41 -22.92 -3.28
C LEU A 289 -5.20 -21.84 -2.52
N TRP A 290 -6.29 -21.36 -3.12
CA TRP A 290 -7.16 -20.35 -2.49
C TRP A 290 -7.65 -20.79 -1.10
N TRP A 291 -8.04 -22.06 -0.98
CA TRP A 291 -8.53 -22.61 0.29
C TRP A 291 -7.47 -22.61 1.39
N LEU A 292 -6.22 -22.96 1.07
CA LEU A 292 -5.10 -22.95 2.02
C LEU A 292 -4.74 -21.52 2.47
N GLU A 293 -4.77 -20.56 1.55
CA GLU A 293 -4.55 -19.14 1.85
C GLU A 293 -5.65 -18.59 2.78
N GLN A 294 -6.92 -18.88 2.49
CA GLN A 294 -8.03 -18.48 3.34
C GLN A 294 -7.94 -19.08 4.75
N GLN A 295 -7.52 -20.35 4.88
CA GLN A 295 -7.31 -20.98 6.19
C GLN A 295 -6.18 -20.31 6.98
N ALA A 296 -5.05 -19.99 6.33
CA ALA A 296 -3.94 -19.31 6.97
C ALA A 296 -4.36 -17.93 7.49
N ASP A 297 -5.01 -17.13 6.66
CA ASP A 297 -5.52 -15.81 7.04
C ASP A 297 -6.54 -15.87 8.19
N PHE A 298 -7.44 -16.84 8.16
CA PHE A 298 -8.49 -17.03 9.15
C PHE A 298 -7.93 -17.34 10.56
N VAL A 299 -6.80 -18.03 10.62
CA VAL A 299 -6.12 -18.37 11.88
C VAL A 299 -5.15 -17.27 12.32
N LEU A 300 -4.27 -16.85 11.42
CA LEU A 300 -3.12 -15.99 11.79
C LEU A 300 -3.53 -14.55 12.10
N LYS A 301 -4.44 -13.95 11.33
CA LYS A 301 -4.84 -12.55 11.55
C LYS A 301 -5.48 -12.29 12.92
N PRO A 302 -6.44 -13.10 13.43
CA PRO A 302 -6.95 -12.96 14.78
C PRO A 302 -5.91 -13.23 15.86
N LEU A 303 -5.01 -14.21 15.65
CA LEU A 303 -3.94 -14.53 16.59
C LEU A 303 -3.00 -13.33 16.81
N VAL A 304 -2.60 -12.66 15.73
CA VAL A 304 -1.76 -11.46 15.78
C VAL A 304 -2.47 -10.29 16.46
N LYS A 305 -3.75 -10.08 16.18
CA LYS A 305 -4.53 -8.98 16.76
C LYS A 305 -4.80 -9.17 18.24
N GLY A 306 -5.07 -10.41 18.67
CA GLY A 306 -5.45 -10.74 20.04
C GLY A 306 -4.25 -11.04 20.95
N LEU A 307 -3.58 -12.14 20.72
CA LEU A 307 -2.65 -12.72 21.69
C LEU A 307 -1.21 -12.22 21.58
N ARG A 308 -0.75 -11.84 20.41
CA ARG A 308 0.59 -11.32 20.15
C ARG A 308 1.74 -12.13 20.76
N SER A 309 1.57 -13.45 20.81
CA SER A 309 2.55 -14.41 21.31
C SER A 309 3.41 -14.92 20.16
N PRO A 310 4.74 -14.69 20.12
CA PRO A 310 5.62 -15.26 19.12
C PRO A 310 5.63 -16.81 19.16
N VAL A 311 5.55 -17.40 20.35
CA VAL A 311 5.55 -18.85 20.54
C VAL A 311 4.29 -19.48 19.93
N LEU A 312 3.12 -18.94 20.24
CA LEU A 312 1.86 -19.41 19.67
C LEU A 312 1.78 -19.17 18.17
N PHE A 313 2.33 -18.06 17.70
CA PHE A 313 2.37 -17.75 16.27
C PHE A 313 3.20 -18.78 15.49
N ASN A 314 4.43 -19.06 15.93
CA ASN A 314 5.28 -20.07 15.32
C ASN A 314 4.64 -21.48 15.42
N TRP A 315 3.99 -21.80 16.55
CA TRP A 315 3.27 -23.04 16.72
C TRP A 315 2.10 -23.17 15.73
N ALA A 316 1.30 -22.11 15.55
CA ALA A 316 0.20 -22.10 14.59
C ALA A 316 0.70 -22.28 13.15
N LEU A 317 1.77 -21.58 12.75
CA LEU A 317 2.39 -21.73 11.43
C LEU A 317 2.83 -23.18 11.17
N LYS A 318 3.44 -23.85 12.17
CA LYS A 318 3.80 -25.28 12.08
C LYS A 318 2.56 -26.16 11.90
N ARG A 319 1.48 -25.90 12.65
CA ARG A 319 0.24 -26.66 12.52
C ARG A 319 -0.44 -26.43 11.16
N LEU A 320 -0.22 -25.28 10.56
CA LEU A 320 -0.69 -24.96 9.22
C LEU A 320 0.22 -25.51 8.11
N GLY A 321 1.36 -26.12 8.45
CA GLY A 321 2.20 -26.88 7.53
C GLY A 321 3.57 -26.27 7.23
N ALA A 322 3.93 -25.09 7.75
CA ALA A 322 5.25 -24.49 7.55
C ALA A 322 6.34 -25.24 8.34
N ASP A 323 7.53 -25.37 7.76
CA ASP A 323 8.70 -25.92 8.45
C ASP A 323 9.50 -24.80 9.12
N ILE A 324 9.25 -24.58 10.42
CA ILE A 324 9.85 -23.48 11.17
C ILE A 324 10.64 -23.99 12.35
N HIS A 325 11.91 -23.58 12.45
CA HIS A 325 12.71 -23.93 13.62
C HIS A 325 12.16 -23.22 14.88
N PRO A 326 12.09 -23.88 16.07
CA PRO A 326 11.54 -23.27 17.28
C PRO A 326 12.20 -21.97 17.73
N LYS A 327 13.49 -21.81 17.42
CA LYS A 327 14.29 -20.60 17.73
C LYS A 327 14.28 -19.56 16.60
N ALA A 328 13.40 -19.64 15.62
CA ALA A 328 13.24 -18.61 14.61
C ALA A 328 12.47 -17.41 15.19
N PHE A 329 12.89 -16.20 14.82
CA PHE A 329 12.25 -14.95 15.23
C PHE A 329 11.44 -14.40 14.06
N ILE A 330 10.14 -14.50 14.14
CA ILE A 330 9.23 -14.08 13.06
C ILE A 330 8.34 -12.95 13.57
N ALA A 331 8.41 -11.80 12.90
CA ALA A 331 7.49 -10.70 13.17
C ALA A 331 6.06 -11.10 12.82
N GLN A 332 5.12 -10.82 13.72
CA GLN A 332 3.72 -11.22 13.54
C GLN A 332 3.00 -10.48 12.41
N SER A 333 3.57 -9.39 11.92
CA SER A 333 3.10 -8.65 10.73
C SER A 333 3.57 -9.24 9.40
N THR A 334 4.21 -10.43 9.41
CA THR A 334 4.60 -11.17 8.20
C THR A 334 3.35 -11.64 7.45
N GLU A 335 3.31 -11.42 6.15
CA GLU A 335 2.23 -11.81 5.27
C GLU A 335 2.60 -13.09 4.50
N TRP A 336 1.64 -13.99 4.36
CA TRP A 336 1.85 -15.32 3.81
C TRP A 336 0.94 -15.57 2.62
N TYR A 337 1.51 -15.87 1.46
CA TYR A 337 0.80 -16.13 0.22
C TYR A 337 1.25 -17.48 -0.35
N GLY A 338 0.28 -18.28 -0.74
CA GLY A 338 0.52 -19.65 -1.21
C GLY A 338 0.62 -20.70 -0.08
N PRO A 339 0.92 -21.96 -0.44
CA PRO A 339 0.98 -23.06 0.52
C PRO A 339 2.12 -22.90 1.53
N LEU A 340 1.81 -22.87 2.83
CA LEU A 340 2.81 -22.78 3.89
C LEU A 340 3.77 -23.98 3.94
N SER A 341 3.35 -25.15 3.40
CA SER A 341 4.21 -26.34 3.31
C SER A 341 5.44 -26.17 2.41
N LEU A 342 5.47 -25.13 1.60
CA LEU A 342 6.62 -24.81 0.75
C LEU A 342 7.60 -23.83 1.41
N ILE A 343 7.38 -23.44 2.67
CA ILE A 343 8.19 -22.45 3.38
C ILE A 343 8.97 -23.12 4.50
N SER A 344 10.31 -22.95 4.48
CA SER A 344 11.23 -23.44 5.51
C SER A 344 12.05 -22.28 6.10
N ILE A 345 12.08 -22.16 7.45
CA ILE A 345 12.78 -21.10 8.18
C ILE A 345 13.71 -21.74 9.22
N GLY A 346 15.00 -21.50 9.05
CA GLY A 346 16.07 -22.08 9.86
C GLY A 346 16.22 -21.49 11.27
N GLN A 347 17.12 -22.06 12.01
CA GLN A 347 17.43 -21.69 13.39
C GLN A 347 17.95 -20.25 13.48
N GLU A 348 17.43 -19.50 14.46
CA GLU A 348 17.82 -18.10 14.71
C GLU A 348 17.70 -17.16 13.51
N ALA A 349 16.97 -17.58 12.47
CA ALA A 349 16.60 -16.70 11.38
C ALA A 349 15.69 -15.57 11.90
N VAL A 350 15.85 -14.38 11.34
CA VAL A 350 15.11 -13.17 11.74
C VAL A 350 14.27 -12.66 10.58
N ILE A 351 12.96 -12.74 10.72
CA ILE A 351 12.01 -12.19 9.77
C ILE A 351 11.41 -10.92 10.37
N GLN A 352 11.73 -9.77 9.79
CA GLN A 352 11.32 -8.47 10.31
C GLN A 352 9.88 -8.10 9.92
N ALA A 353 9.41 -6.95 10.44
CA ALA A 353 8.05 -6.49 10.28
C ALA A 353 7.65 -6.26 8.81
N GLY A 354 6.44 -6.72 8.45
CA GLY A 354 5.85 -6.50 7.13
C GLY A 354 6.51 -7.28 5.99
N VAL A 355 7.36 -8.28 6.29
CA VAL A 355 7.91 -9.19 5.27
C VAL A 355 6.77 -9.95 4.60
N GLN A 356 6.87 -10.11 3.28
CA GLN A 356 5.94 -10.89 2.48
C GLN A 356 6.62 -12.18 1.99
N MET A 357 5.96 -13.31 2.18
CA MET A 357 6.43 -14.61 1.69
C MET A 357 5.39 -15.16 0.72
N SER A 358 5.74 -15.23 -0.56
CA SER A 358 4.84 -15.68 -1.63
C SER A 358 5.43 -16.89 -2.35
N SER A 359 5.03 -18.10 -1.94
CA SER A 359 5.40 -19.34 -2.63
C SER A 359 4.63 -19.56 -3.93
N ALA A 360 3.64 -18.71 -4.25
CA ALA A 360 2.84 -18.72 -5.46
C ALA A 360 3.08 -17.46 -6.30
N ARG A 361 3.23 -17.63 -7.62
CA ARG A 361 3.38 -16.55 -8.61
C ARG A 361 2.47 -16.78 -9.79
N TRP A 362 1.72 -15.75 -10.22
CA TRP A 362 0.84 -15.79 -11.38
C TRP A 362 1.57 -15.38 -12.65
N GLN A 363 1.32 -16.11 -13.74
CA GLN A 363 1.84 -15.83 -15.07
C GLN A 363 0.77 -16.16 -16.11
N GLY A 364 0.06 -15.16 -16.62
CA GLY A 364 -1.09 -15.34 -17.50
C GLY A 364 -2.18 -16.21 -16.85
N ASP A 365 -2.58 -17.28 -17.52
CA ASP A 365 -3.58 -18.25 -17.06
C ASP A 365 -3.05 -19.34 -16.13
N ASP A 366 -1.78 -19.32 -15.80
CA ASP A 366 -1.17 -20.29 -14.93
C ASP A 366 -0.64 -19.64 -13.65
N PHE A 367 -0.46 -20.44 -12.61
CA PHE A 367 0.34 -20.08 -11.44
C PHE A 367 1.44 -21.11 -11.22
N VAL A 368 2.54 -20.63 -10.71
CA VAL A 368 3.73 -21.43 -10.42
C VAL A 368 3.92 -21.44 -8.92
N LEU A 369 4.12 -22.62 -8.37
CA LEU A 369 4.48 -22.83 -6.97
C LEU A 369 5.94 -23.22 -6.87
N ASP A 370 6.64 -22.60 -5.91
CA ASP A 370 8.01 -22.97 -5.62
C ASP A 370 8.34 -22.77 -4.13
N THR A 371 9.45 -23.38 -3.69
CA THR A 371 9.87 -23.36 -2.29
C THR A 371 10.50 -22.02 -1.90
N ILE A 372 10.35 -21.67 -0.62
CA ILE A 372 11.06 -20.54 0.00
C ILE A 372 11.90 -21.10 1.15
N ARG A 373 13.19 -20.81 1.16
CA ARG A 373 14.12 -21.25 2.21
C ARG A 373 14.83 -20.05 2.84
N VAL A 374 14.83 -20.02 4.17
CA VAL A 374 15.60 -19.03 4.94
C VAL A 374 16.60 -19.77 5.83
N GLY A 375 17.87 -19.60 5.57
CA GLY A 375 18.95 -20.29 6.22
C GLY A 375 19.16 -19.90 7.70
N HIS A 376 20.08 -20.60 8.36
CA HIS A 376 20.43 -20.36 9.76
C HIS A 376 20.99 -18.94 9.93
N LYS A 377 20.51 -18.21 10.95
CA LYS A 377 20.91 -16.82 11.24
C LYS A 377 20.79 -15.84 10.05
N ALA A 378 20.04 -16.21 9.04
CA ALA A 378 19.75 -15.30 7.95
C ALA A 378 18.73 -14.24 8.42
N ARG A 379 18.78 -13.06 7.81
CA ARG A 379 17.95 -11.92 8.17
C ARG A 379 17.18 -11.41 6.96
N VAL A 380 15.88 -11.27 7.10
CA VAL A 380 15.00 -10.68 6.10
C VAL A 380 14.54 -9.32 6.61
N GLY A 381 14.92 -8.27 5.90
CA GLY A 381 14.64 -6.88 6.25
C GLY A 381 13.15 -6.52 6.18
N SER A 382 12.77 -5.47 6.88
CA SER A 382 11.39 -5.02 6.94
C SER A 382 10.80 -4.77 5.56
N ARG A 383 9.55 -5.25 5.33
CA ARG A 383 8.85 -5.14 4.05
C ARG A 383 9.57 -5.74 2.84
N ALA A 384 10.63 -6.53 3.06
CA ALA A 384 11.21 -7.30 1.98
C ALA A 384 10.30 -8.46 1.56
N MET A 385 10.51 -8.97 0.36
CA MET A 385 9.74 -10.08 -0.19
C MET A 385 10.62 -11.26 -0.53
N LEU A 386 10.17 -12.45 -0.14
CA LEU A 386 10.68 -13.72 -0.60
C LEU A 386 9.65 -14.35 -1.53
N ALA A 387 9.99 -14.46 -2.81
CA ALA A 387 9.13 -15.10 -3.81
C ALA A 387 9.51 -16.57 -4.00
N GLY A 388 8.63 -17.35 -4.62
CA GLY A 388 8.90 -18.76 -4.92
C GLY A 388 10.22 -18.94 -5.68
N GLY A 389 11.05 -19.88 -5.21
CA GLY A 389 12.44 -20.11 -5.66
C GLY A 389 13.50 -19.42 -4.79
N ALA A 390 13.09 -18.57 -3.85
CA ALA A 390 14.04 -17.87 -2.98
C ALA A 390 14.72 -18.82 -1.98
N SER A 391 16.05 -18.83 -1.98
CA SER A 391 16.88 -19.46 -0.95
C SER A 391 17.86 -18.44 -0.39
N LEU A 392 17.51 -17.85 0.76
CA LEU A 392 18.40 -16.94 1.47
C LEU A 392 19.34 -17.76 2.36
N GLU A 393 20.59 -17.88 1.95
CA GLU A 393 21.56 -18.74 2.59
C GLU A 393 22.02 -18.25 3.98
N HIS A 394 22.75 -19.11 4.69
CA HIS A 394 23.18 -18.89 6.08
C HIS A 394 23.91 -17.56 6.26
N HIS A 395 23.60 -16.87 7.39
CA HIS A 395 24.19 -15.59 7.74
C HIS A 395 24.05 -14.49 6.68
N SER A 396 23.10 -14.61 5.74
CA SER A 396 22.85 -13.61 4.71
C SER A 396 21.76 -12.61 5.15
N TRP A 397 21.74 -11.45 4.53
CA TRP A 397 20.79 -10.39 4.81
C TRP A 397 20.13 -9.89 3.53
N LEU A 398 18.84 -10.06 3.44
CA LEU A 398 18.00 -9.38 2.46
C LEU A 398 17.62 -8.00 3.02
N THR A 399 18.02 -6.92 2.34
CA THR A 399 17.76 -5.56 2.81
C THR A 399 16.28 -5.19 2.72
N PRO A 400 15.82 -4.18 3.47
CA PRO A 400 14.42 -3.75 3.44
C PRO A 400 13.90 -3.42 2.04
N LEU A 401 12.60 -3.66 1.81
CA LEU A 401 11.90 -3.44 0.53
C LEU A 401 12.51 -4.17 -0.68
N SER A 402 13.47 -5.08 -0.48
CA SER A 402 14.08 -5.87 -1.54
C SER A 402 13.27 -7.14 -1.84
N CYS A 403 13.42 -7.69 -3.04
CA CYS A 403 12.75 -8.93 -3.46
C CYS A 403 13.79 -9.99 -3.84
N LEU A 404 13.68 -11.17 -3.24
CA LEU A 404 14.50 -12.34 -3.60
C LEU A 404 13.62 -13.43 -4.19
N ASP A 405 14.02 -13.98 -5.35
CA ASP A 405 13.37 -15.08 -6.05
C ASP A 405 14.36 -16.16 -6.54
N THR A 406 15.61 -16.07 -6.09
CA THR A 406 16.70 -16.95 -6.47
C THR A 406 17.50 -17.40 -5.24
N GLU A 407 18.46 -18.31 -5.45
CA GLU A 407 19.39 -18.75 -4.43
C GLU A 407 20.54 -17.72 -4.25
N THR A 408 20.95 -17.52 -2.98
CA THR A 408 22.05 -16.61 -2.63
C THR A 408 23.28 -17.36 -2.14
N GLU A 409 24.42 -16.69 -2.13
CA GLU A 409 25.61 -17.21 -1.46
C GLU A 409 25.53 -16.93 0.06
N PRO A 410 26.15 -17.78 0.91
CA PRO A 410 26.27 -17.50 2.34
C PRO A 410 26.99 -16.17 2.66
N ASN A 411 26.64 -15.55 3.80
CA ASN A 411 27.24 -14.30 4.28
C ASN A 411 27.08 -13.12 3.31
N SER A 412 26.10 -13.13 2.44
CA SER A 412 25.88 -12.08 1.47
C SER A 412 24.83 -11.06 1.91
N GLN A 413 25.05 -9.80 1.54
CA GLN A 413 24.04 -8.75 1.60
C GLN A 413 23.37 -8.62 0.24
N ILE A 414 22.03 -8.78 0.22
CA ILE A 414 21.23 -8.73 -0.99
C ILE A 414 20.37 -7.48 -0.94
N SER A 415 20.33 -6.73 -2.03
CA SER A 415 19.55 -5.48 -2.12
C SER A 415 18.93 -5.32 -3.51
N GLY A 416 17.79 -4.66 -3.54
CA GLY A 416 17.12 -4.28 -4.79
C GLY A 416 15.93 -5.16 -5.16
N VAL A 417 15.28 -4.80 -6.29
CA VAL A 417 14.20 -5.54 -6.92
C VAL A 417 14.54 -5.68 -8.41
N PRO A 418 14.92 -6.88 -8.86
CA PRO A 418 15.24 -8.10 -8.11
C PRO A 418 16.44 -7.92 -7.17
N GLY A 419 16.52 -8.80 -6.16
CA GLY A 419 17.61 -8.78 -5.19
C GLY A 419 18.92 -9.23 -5.81
N THR A 420 19.94 -8.39 -5.75
CA THR A 420 21.30 -8.67 -6.21
C THR A 420 22.30 -8.54 -5.08
N LYS A 421 23.43 -9.23 -5.16
CA LYS A 421 24.49 -9.16 -4.17
C LYS A 421 25.08 -7.74 -4.12
N ALA A 422 24.85 -7.04 -3.02
CA ALA A 422 25.36 -5.69 -2.78
C ALA A 422 26.69 -5.69 -2.00
N GLY A 423 27.03 -6.81 -1.37
CA GLY A 423 28.25 -6.95 -0.58
C GLY A 423 28.22 -8.15 0.35
N ASN A 424 29.16 -8.20 1.27
CA ASN A 424 29.19 -9.21 2.33
C ASN A 424 28.49 -8.69 3.58
N TYR A 425 27.61 -9.50 4.16
CA TYR A 425 26.90 -9.16 5.38
C TYR A 425 27.75 -9.43 6.61
N ARG A 426 27.84 -8.44 7.49
CA ARG A 426 28.43 -8.57 8.83
C ARG A 426 27.35 -8.25 9.85
N PRO A 427 26.86 -9.25 10.61
CA PRO A 427 25.85 -8.99 11.63
C PRO A 427 26.39 -8.02 12.68
N PRO A 428 25.56 -7.11 13.20
CA PRO A 428 25.95 -6.25 14.30
C PRO A 428 26.24 -7.11 15.54
N LYS A 429 27.19 -6.66 16.35
CA LYS A 429 27.50 -7.32 17.62
C LYS A 429 26.30 -7.17 18.56
N THR A 430 25.59 -8.25 18.82
CA THR A 430 24.55 -8.32 19.84
C THR A 430 25.14 -8.66 21.19
N PRO A 431 24.53 -8.23 22.32
CA PRO A 431 24.92 -8.68 23.64
C PRO A 431 24.79 -10.22 23.76
N ASP A 432 25.65 -10.84 24.58
CA ASP A 432 25.58 -12.28 24.84
C ASP A 432 24.28 -12.65 25.57
N LEU A 433 23.70 -13.79 25.20
CA LEU A 433 22.51 -14.33 25.80
C LEU A 433 22.80 -15.69 26.42
N ALA A 434 22.54 -15.81 27.73
CA ALA A 434 22.56 -17.13 28.38
C ALA A 434 21.44 -18.01 27.79
N PRO A 435 21.71 -19.29 27.50
CA PRO A 435 20.71 -20.23 26.99
C PRO A 435 19.59 -20.40 28.02
N THR A 436 18.34 -20.38 27.55
CA THR A 436 17.15 -20.62 28.37
C THR A 436 16.51 -21.94 28.01
N SER A 437 15.80 -22.57 28.96
CA SER A 437 15.02 -23.78 28.69
C SER A 437 13.71 -23.43 27.95
N ALA A 438 13.17 -24.38 27.19
CA ALA A 438 11.89 -24.22 26.51
C ALA A 438 10.73 -23.87 27.48
N LEU A 439 10.75 -24.44 28.68
CA LEU A 439 9.76 -24.10 29.71
C LEU A 439 9.89 -22.64 30.18
N THR A 440 11.13 -22.19 30.41
CA THR A 440 11.40 -20.79 30.79
C THR A 440 10.91 -19.83 29.69
N ASP A 441 11.15 -20.14 28.42
CA ASP A 441 10.71 -19.31 27.29
C ASP A 441 9.17 -19.27 27.21
N ALA A 442 8.48 -20.39 27.44
CA ALA A 442 7.02 -20.46 27.46
C ALA A 442 6.42 -19.65 28.65
N LEU A 443 7.04 -19.74 29.85
CA LEU A 443 6.59 -18.94 31.01
C LEU A 443 6.81 -17.45 30.80
N ILE A 444 7.93 -17.04 30.18
CA ILE A 444 8.21 -15.66 29.81
C ILE A 444 7.17 -15.17 28.79
N ASP A 445 6.84 -15.97 27.80
CA ASP A 445 5.84 -15.63 26.78
C ASP A 445 4.46 -15.47 27.42
N LEU A 446 4.04 -16.41 28.28
CA LEU A 446 2.78 -16.33 29.04
C LEU A 446 2.69 -15.05 29.87
N ARG A 447 3.77 -14.71 30.62
CA ARG A 447 3.84 -13.44 31.37
C ARG A 447 3.67 -12.24 30.44
N ASN A 448 4.32 -12.26 29.27
CA ASN A 448 4.28 -11.16 28.31
C ASN A 448 2.87 -10.97 27.72
N VAL A 449 2.19 -12.09 27.40
CA VAL A 449 0.78 -12.08 26.95
C VAL A 449 -0.14 -11.56 28.06
N ALA A 450 0.01 -12.05 29.29
CA ALA A 450 -0.79 -11.58 30.44
C ALA A 450 -0.58 -10.08 30.70
N THR A 451 0.66 -9.60 30.61
CA THR A 451 0.96 -8.15 30.76
C THR A 451 0.26 -7.33 29.68
N GLN A 452 0.33 -7.75 28.40
CA GLN A 452 -0.32 -7.03 27.31
C GLN A 452 -1.85 -7.06 27.47
N PHE A 453 -2.41 -8.19 27.87
CA PHE A 453 -3.85 -8.31 28.16
C PHE A 453 -4.30 -7.33 29.25
N ALA A 454 -3.58 -7.29 30.37
CA ALA A 454 -3.90 -6.38 31.49
C ALA A 454 -3.81 -4.90 31.08
N LEU A 455 -2.76 -4.53 30.32
CA LEU A 455 -2.61 -3.17 29.81
C LEU A 455 -3.72 -2.79 28.82
N GLU A 456 -4.10 -3.71 27.93
CA GLU A 456 -5.18 -3.47 26.97
C GLU A 456 -6.51 -3.22 27.67
N LEU A 457 -6.82 -4.07 28.62
CA LEU A 457 -8.05 -3.96 29.41
C LEU A 457 -8.08 -2.63 30.19
N ALA A 458 -6.99 -2.31 30.90
CA ALA A 458 -6.93 -1.15 31.78
C ALA A 458 -6.85 0.19 31.05
N LEU A 459 -6.10 0.27 29.94
CA LEU A 459 -5.82 1.54 29.28
C LEU A 459 -6.76 1.85 28.12
N VAL A 460 -7.33 0.83 27.50
CA VAL A 460 -8.09 1.00 26.24
C VAL A 460 -9.53 0.55 26.39
N ILE A 461 -9.76 -0.71 26.76
CA ILE A 461 -11.11 -1.31 26.71
C ILE A 461 -12.02 -0.72 27.78
N VAL A 462 -11.64 -0.81 29.05
CA VAL A 462 -12.49 -0.35 30.16
C VAL A 462 -12.77 1.15 30.09
N PRO A 463 -11.77 2.04 29.95
CA PRO A 463 -12.05 3.49 29.91
C PRO A 463 -12.91 3.86 28.70
N GLY A 464 -12.61 3.28 27.51
CA GLY A 464 -13.35 3.60 26.30
C GLY A 464 -14.80 3.14 26.35
N ALA A 465 -15.03 1.90 26.78
CA ALA A 465 -16.37 1.35 26.92
C ALA A 465 -17.18 2.10 28.00
N PHE A 466 -16.54 2.44 29.13
CA PHE A 466 -17.20 3.17 30.21
C PHE A 466 -17.67 4.57 29.76
N ILE A 467 -16.80 5.34 29.12
CA ILE A 467 -17.15 6.67 28.60
C ILE A 467 -18.20 6.58 27.49
N ALA A 468 -18.08 5.61 26.59
CA ALA A 468 -19.06 5.40 25.52
C ALA A 468 -20.45 5.11 26.11
N LEU A 469 -20.51 4.21 27.07
CA LEU A 469 -21.77 3.82 27.74
C LEU A 469 -22.36 4.96 28.56
N LEU A 470 -21.54 5.62 29.37
CA LEU A 470 -21.96 6.77 30.21
C LEU A 470 -22.53 7.91 29.34
N THR A 471 -21.87 8.22 28.24
CA THR A 471 -22.32 9.26 27.31
C THR A 471 -23.62 8.86 26.62
N THR A 472 -23.73 7.62 26.16
CA THR A 472 -24.94 7.09 25.50
C THR A 472 -26.12 7.10 26.50
N TRP A 473 -25.86 6.70 27.73
CA TRP A 473 -26.87 6.74 28.82
C TRP A 473 -27.31 8.17 29.14
N PHE A 474 -26.37 9.10 29.32
CA PHE A 474 -26.67 10.47 29.63
C PHE A 474 -27.46 11.21 28.55
N LEU A 475 -27.02 11.06 27.28
CA LEU A 475 -27.66 11.73 26.13
C LEU A 475 -28.94 11.01 25.65
N GLY A 476 -29.01 9.71 25.84
CA GLY A 476 -30.14 8.86 25.41
C GLY A 476 -31.09 8.44 26.53
N PHE A 477 -30.99 9.00 27.76
CA PHE A 477 -31.67 8.53 28.93
C PHE A 477 -33.19 8.39 28.76
N ASP A 478 -33.85 9.39 28.19
CA ASP A 478 -35.30 9.39 27.97
C ASP A 478 -35.74 8.27 26.97
N ALA A 479 -34.92 7.98 25.94
CA ALA A 479 -35.19 6.90 24.99
C ALA A 479 -34.86 5.52 25.60
N LEU A 480 -33.75 5.42 26.37
CA LEU A 480 -33.34 4.17 27.02
C LEU A 480 -34.32 3.75 28.13
N SER A 481 -34.87 4.69 28.87
CA SER A 481 -35.90 4.41 29.90
C SER A 481 -37.15 3.78 29.30
N LYS A 482 -37.51 4.13 28.06
CA LYS A 482 -38.63 3.51 27.32
C LYS A 482 -38.33 2.08 26.92
N VAL A 483 -37.08 1.77 26.54
CA VAL A 483 -36.64 0.38 26.23
C VAL A 483 -36.80 -0.52 27.46
N ASN A 484 -36.43 -0.02 28.64
CA ASN A 484 -36.54 -0.78 29.87
C ASN A 484 -38.00 -0.94 30.38
N LEU A 485 -38.95 -0.07 29.94
CA LEU A 485 -40.35 -0.16 30.27
C LEU A 485 -41.11 -1.06 29.26
N ASP A 486 -41.00 -0.78 28.01
CA ASP A 486 -41.56 -1.58 26.90
C ASP A 486 -40.93 -1.14 25.58
N ALA A 487 -40.27 -2.06 24.88
CA ALA A 487 -39.66 -1.79 23.58
C ALA A 487 -40.66 -1.34 22.50
N ASN A 488 -41.94 -1.66 22.67
CA ASN A 488 -43.02 -1.22 21.75
C ASN A 488 -43.36 0.29 21.89
N MET A 489 -42.90 0.95 22.95
CA MET A 489 -43.10 2.38 23.14
C MET A 489 -42.07 3.27 22.40
N LEU A 490 -41.07 2.68 21.78
CA LEU A 490 -40.03 3.41 21.05
C LEU A 490 -40.60 4.08 19.81
N THR A 491 -40.39 5.38 19.70
CA THR A 491 -40.72 6.15 18.49
C THR A 491 -39.50 6.25 17.57
N GLY A 492 -39.69 6.62 16.31
CA GLY A 492 -38.61 6.89 15.37
C GLY A 492 -37.66 8.00 15.86
N ARG A 493 -38.19 8.97 16.67
CA ARG A 493 -37.41 10.01 17.33
C ARG A 493 -36.49 9.42 18.41
N ASP A 494 -36.99 8.49 19.22
CA ASP A 494 -36.22 7.84 20.28
C ASP A 494 -35.05 7.03 19.68
N LEU A 495 -35.30 6.30 18.58
CA LEU A 495 -34.25 5.58 17.84
C LEU A 495 -33.20 6.54 17.27
N LEU A 496 -33.59 7.70 16.76
CA LEU A 496 -32.66 8.71 16.26
C LEU A 496 -31.80 9.31 17.40
N VAL A 497 -32.42 9.60 18.54
CA VAL A 497 -31.71 10.11 19.73
C VAL A 497 -30.71 9.09 20.27
N MET A 498 -31.13 7.83 20.39
CA MET A 498 -30.22 6.73 20.81
C MET A 498 -29.06 6.56 19.85
N SER A 499 -29.31 6.65 18.53
CA SER A 499 -28.26 6.56 17.52
C SER A 499 -27.25 7.69 17.63
N GLY A 500 -27.73 8.92 17.76
CA GLY A 500 -26.88 10.10 17.94
C GLY A 500 -26.08 10.04 19.23
N ALA A 501 -26.72 9.64 20.34
CA ALA A 501 -26.05 9.43 21.62
C ALA A 501 -24.98 8.35 21.53
N GLY A 502 -25.27 7.22 20.87
CA GLY A 502 -24.31 6.14 20.64
C GLY A 502 -23.11 6.57 19.77
N VAL A 503 -23.35 7.34 18.71
CA VAL A 503 -22.28 7.90 17.87
C VAL A 503 -21.33 8.79 18.67
N ILE A 504 -21.90 9.73 19.45
CA ILE A 504 -21.12 10.64 20.30
C ILE A 504 -20.40 9.85 21.40
N GLY A 505 -21.08 8.88 22.02
CA GLY A 505 -20.51 8.02 23.06
C GLY A 505 -19.32 7.21 22.55
N ILE A 506 -19.44 6.57 21.38
CA ILE A 506 -18.34 5.81 20.74
C ILE A 506 -17.17 6.74 20.45
N TRP A 507 -17.43 7.91 19.86
CA TRP A 507 -16.37 8.86 19.55
C TRP A 507 -15.62 9.34 20.79
N LEU A 508 -16.34 9.73 21.86
CA LEU A 508 -15.76 10.13 23.14
C LEU A 508 -15.01 8.98 23.80
N GLY A 509 -15.54 7.75 23.74
CA GLY A 509 -14.89 6.56 24.26
C GLY A 509 -13.55 6.27 23.59
N VAL A 510 -13.53 6.34 22.26
CA VAL A 510 -12.32 6.17 21.45
C VAL A 510 -11.31 7.28 21.71
N LEU A 511 -11.77 8.53 21.80
CA LEU A 511 -10.92 9.68 22.12
C LEU A 511 -10.30 9.53 23.51
N THR A 512 -11.10 9.19 24.53
CA THR A 512 -10.62 9.00 25.90
C THR A 512 -9.60 7.87 25.99
N SER A 513 -9.87 6.72 25.39
CA SER A 513 -8.91 5.61 25.33
C SER A 513 -7.61 6.04 24.65
N SER A 514 -7.71 6.81 23.55
CA SER A 514 -6.53 7.29 22.82
C SER A 514 -5.72 8.29 23.65
N LEU A 515 -6.37 9.19 24.39
CA LEU A 515 -5.71 10.15 25.30
C LEU A 515 -4.99 9.44 26.46
N ILE A 516 -5.66 8.49 27.12
CA ILE A 516 -5.08 7.69 28.21
C ILE A 516 -3.86 6.91 27.69
N LEU A 517 -4.03 6.25 26.55
CA LEU A 517 -2.98 5.47 25.93
C LEU A 517 -1.79 6.33 25.52
N CYS A 518 -2.00 7.46 24.82
CA CYS A 518 -0.92 8.37 24.43
C CYS A 518 -0.19 8.96 25.65
N THR A 519 -0.92 9.28 26.73
CA THR A 519 -0.31 9.71 27.99
C THR A 519 0.55 8.60 28.60
N PHE A 520 0.06 7.36 28.64
CA PHE A 520 0.85 6.21 29.07
C PHE A 520 2.12 6.01 28.22
N LEU A 521 2.01 6.11 26.89
CA LEU A 521 3.17 6.02 25.98
C LEU A 521 4.22 7.08 26.31
N ARG A 522 3.81 8.32 26.60
CA ARG A 522 4.71 9.41 26.99
C ARG A 522 5.41 9.15 28.33
N LEU A 523 4.69 8.60 29.31
CA LEU A 523 5.21 8.35 30.65
C LEU A 523 6.14 7.12 30.75
N THR A 524 6.12 6.24 29.75
CA THR A 524 6.89 4.99 29.72
C THR A 524 7.84 4.92 28.53
N PRO A 525 8.76 5.88 28.30
CA PRO A 525 9.63 5.91 27.13
C PRO A 525 10.57 4.69 27.08
N THR A 526 10.82 4.21 25.87
CA THR A 526 11.84 3.19 25.63
C THR A 526 13.20 3.88 25.45
N PRO A 527 14.25 3.56 26.23
CA PRO A 527 15.55 4.17 26.04
C PRO A 527 16.16 3.74 24.70
N PRO A 528 17.00 4.59 24.07
CA PRO A 528 17.74 4.19 22.88
C PRO A 528 18.75 3.08 23.22
N GLY A 529 19.08 2.25 22.24
CA GLY A 529 20.04 1.16 22.36
C GLY A 529 19.42 -0.23 22.45
N TRP A 530 20.21 -1.20 22.90
CA TRP A 530 19.82 -2.61 22.93
C TRP A 530 18.90 -2.96 24.09
N THR A 531 17.83 -3.68 23.80
CA THR A 531 16.90 -4.22 24.80
C THR A 531 16.60 -5.68 24.44
N ARG A 532 16.63 -6.59 25.45
CA ARG A 532 16.23 -8.00 25.25
C ARG A 532 14.75 -8.08 24.91
N ALA A 533 14.40 -8.69 23.76
CA ALA A 533 13.03 -8.75 23.24
C ALA A 533 12.05 -9.46 24.21
N ALA A 534 12.49 -10.53 24.88
CA ALA A 534 11.72 -11.29 25.85
C ALA A 534 11.63 -10.65 27.25
N SER A 535 12.37 -9.55 27.52
CA SER A 535 12.27 -8.83 28.79
C SER A 535 10.97 -8.04 28.89
N LEU A 536 10.58 -7.66 30.11
CA LEU A 536 9.39 -6.80 30.31
C LEU A 536 9.53 -5.46 29.54
N ARG A 537 10.73 -4.89 29.50
CA ARG A 537 11.03 -3.67 28.70
C ARG A 537 10.84 -3.91 27.20
N GLY A 538 11.32 -5.04 26.68
CA GLY A 538 11.16 -5.40 25.26
C GLY A 538 9.69 -5.65 24.92
N THR A 539 8.94 -6.33 25.79
CA THR A 539 7.49 -6.51 25.64
C THR A 539 6.75 -5.17 25.63
N LEU A 540 7.12 -4.29 26.55
CA LEU A 540 6.53 -2.94 26.62
C LEU A 540 6.87 -2.11 25.38
N ALA A 541 8.09 -2.19 24.86
CA ALA A 541 8.49 -1.51 23.62
C ALA A 541 7.65 -1.97 22.43
N ARG A 542 7.47 -3.28 22.24
CA ARG A 542 6.59 -3.84 21.20
C ARG A 542 5.12 -3.47 21.40
N TYR A 543 4.64 -3.51 22.64
CA TYR A 543 3.28 -3.08 22.97
C TYR A 543 3.06 -1.62 22.59
N ARG A 544 3.98 -0.72 22.98
CA ARG A 544 3.95 0.70 22.67
C ARG A 544 3.94 0.96 21.16
N GLN A 545 4.84 0.31 20.42
CA GLN A 545 4.89 0.37 18.96
C GLN A 545 3.56 -0.04 18.32
N THR A 546 3.01 -1.17 18.75
CA THR A 546 1.73 -1.66 18.21
C THR A 546 0.58 -0.72 18.55
N LYS A 547 0.56 -0.16 19.76
CA LYS A 547 -0.49 0.78 20.17
C LYS A 547 -0.40 2.10 19.44
N MET A 548 0.81 2.59 19.20
CA MET A 548 0.99 3.79 18.39
C MET A 548 0.50 3.57 16.96
N ASN A 549 0.78 2.41 16.36
CA ASN A 549 0.24 2.06 15.04
C ASN A 549 -1.30 2.03 15.06
N GLN A 550 -1.93 1.47 16.10
CA GLN A 550 -3.40 1.45 16.22
C GLN A 550 -4.00 2.85 16.36
N VAL A 551 -3.39 3.73 17.16
CA VAL A 551 -3.80 5.14 17.26
C VAL A 551 -3.74 5.81 15.89
N GLN A 552 -2.67 5.57 15.13
CA GLN A 552 -2.52 6.14 13.80
C GLN A 552 -3.53 5.58 12.80
N GLN A 553 -3.80 4.29 12.80
CA GLN A 553 -4.83 3.68 11.95
C GLN A 553 -6.24 4.19 12.28
N MET A 554 -6.50 4.51 13.56
CA MET A 554 -7.78 5.06 13.98
C MET A 554 -7.93 6.54 13.59
N TRP A 555 -6.90 7.34 13.83
CA TRP A 555 -6.95 8.80 13.71
C TRP A 555 -6.25 9.35 12.46
N GLY A 556 -5.47 8.56 11.70
CA GLY A 556 -4.82 8.86 10.42
C GLY A 556 -4.63 10.34 10.11
N TRP A 557 -5.27 10.78 9.02
CA TRP A 557 -5.29 12.17 8.54
C TRP A 557 -6.10 13.15 9.40
N SER A 558 -6.66 12.71 10.53
CA SER A 558 -7.45 13.59 11.39
C SER A 558 -6.60 14.70 12.03
N LEU A 559 -7.23 15.78 12.40
CA LEU A 559 -6.57 16.85 13.15
C LEU A 559 -6.16 16.36 14.55
N THR A 560 -7.06 15.63 15.21
CA THR A 560 -6.83 15.02 16.53
C THR A 560 -5.63 14.09 16.51
N GLY A 561 -5.42 13.32 15.43
CA GLY A 561 -4.29 12.41 15.28
C GLY A 561 -2.92 13.07 15.41
N GLN A 562 -2.76 14.30 14.93
CA GLN A 562 -1.50 15.05 15.07
C GLN A 562 -1.21 15.41 16.54
N TYR A 563 -2.23 15.86 17.27
CA TYR A 563 -2.10 16.18 18.71
C TYR A 563 -1.89 14.93 19.56
N LEU A 564 -2.52 13.81 19.21
CA LEU A 564 -2.30 12.53 19.88
C LEU A 564 -0.87 12.02 19.67
N ARG A 565 -0.28 12.17 18.47
CA ARG A 565 1.14 11.83 18.23
C ARG A 565 2.07 12.69 19.09
N ALA A 566 1.82 14.00 19.15
CA ALA A 566 2.61 14.90 20.00
C ALA A 566 2.43 14.57 21.51
N LEU A 567 1.21 14.26 21.97
CA LEU A 567 0.94 13.80 23.32
C LEU A 567 1.69 12.50 23.64
N ALA A 568 1.75 11.54 22.69
CA ALA A 568 2.45 10.29 22.87
C ALA A 568 3.99 10.45 22.94
N GLY A 569 4.53 11.60 22.51
CA GLY A 569 5.96 11.91 22.65
C GLY A 569 6.70 12.18 21.33
N VAL A 570 6.03 12.19 20.18
CA VAL A 570 6.64 12.61 18.91
C VAL A 570 7.02 14.09 19.04
N LYS A 571 8.26 14.40 18.67
CA LYS A 571 8.76 15.77 18.70
C LYS A 571 8.49 16.43 17.37
N PHE A 572 7.48 17.29 17.32
CA PHE A 572 7.22 18.16 16.18
C PHE A 572 7.75 19.56 16.48
N SER A 573 8.53 20.14 15.55
CA SER A 573 8.96 21.55 15.67
C SER A 573 7.76 22.49 15.64
N GLN A 574 6.73 22.13 14.86
CA GLN A 574 5.44 22.81 14.79
C GLN A 574 4.33 21.79 14.65
N VAL A 575 3.53 21.56 15.70
CA VAL A 575 2.33 20.73 15.64
C VAL A 575 1.34 21.39 14.69
N GLY A 576 0.86 20.65 13.70
CA GLY A 576 -0.06 21.14 12.67
C GLY A 576 0.60 21.66 11.39
N ALA A 577 1.91 21.96 11.39
CA ALA A 577 2.65 22.28 10.17
C ALA A 577 3.22 21.04 9.47
N SER A 578 3.28 19.91 10.17
CA SER A 578 3.69 18.61 9.60
C SER A 578 2.46 17.76 9.40
N GLU A 579 2.27 17.30 8.17
CA GLU A 579 1.13 16.46 7.79
C GLU A 579 1.56 15.00 7.80
N CYS A 580 0.94 14.21 8.68
CA CYS A 580 1.27 12.82 8.87
C CYS A 580 0.01 11.97 8.83
N ASP A 581 -0.04 10.97 7.96
CA ASP A 581 -1.10 9.98 7.95
C ASP A 581 -0.75 8.80 8.86
N GLU A 582 -0.01 7.83 8.37
CA GLU A 582 0.31 6.62 9.09
C GLU A 582 1.82 6.33 9.02
N LEU A 583 2.46 6.34 10.19
CA LEU A 583 3.83 5.90 10.37
C LEU A 583 3.84 4.52 11.03
N VAL A 584 4.11 3.51 10.26
CA VAL A 584 4.20 2.14 10.77
C VAL A 584 5.54 1.94 11.48
N ASN A 585 5.56 1.13 12.52
CA ASN A 585 6.75 0.77 13.30
C ASN A 585 7.34 1.90 14.16
N LEU A 586 6.52 2.84 14.61
CA LEU A 586 6.92 4.03 15.35
C LEU A 586 6.99 3.79 16.87
N LEU A 587 8.08 4.23 17.49
CA LEU A 587 8.16 4.58 18.90
C LEU A 587 8.16 6.13 18.99
N PRO A 588 7.15 6.75 19.62
CA PRO A 588 6.93 8.19 19.52
C PRO A 588 8.13 9.05 19.92
N GLU A 589 8.80 8.71 21.00
CA GLU A 589 9.95 9.44 21.56
C GLU A 589 11.19 9.42 20.67
N HIS A 590 11.24 8.51 19.69
CA HIS A 590 12.37 8.36 18.76
C HIS A 590 12.17 9.06 17.43
N LEU A 591 11.02 9.74 17.22
CA LEU A 591 10.80 10.55 16.03
C LEU A 591 10.88 12.04 16.35
N HIS A 592 11.73 12.74 15.61
CA HIS A 592 11.77 14.19 15.54
C HIS A 592 11.45 14.62 14.11
N ALA A 593 10.44 15.44 13.92
CA ALA A 593 10.03 15.99 12.63
C ALA A 593 10.04 17.52 12.70
N ASP A 594 10.78 18.14 11.79
CA ASP A 594 10.82 19.60 11.64
C ASP A 594 9.57 20.16 10.95
N ALA A 595 9.56 21.44 10.64
CA ALA A 595 8.44 22.09 9.98
C ALA A 595 8.25 21.59 8.52
N ASN A 596 7.00 21.59 8.05
CA ASN A 596 6.62 21.20 6.67
C ASN A 596 6.99 19.77 6.25
N VAL A 597 7.11 18.86 7.20
CA VAL A 597 7.26 17.43 6.90
C VAL A 597 5.91 16.87 6.45
N PHE A 598 5.93 16.12 5.36
CA PHE A 598 4.76 15.38 4.87
C PHE A 598 5.02 13.88 4.89
N ILE A 599 4.12 13.10 5.47
CA ILE A 599 4.23 11.66 5.58
C ILE A 599 2.92 11.04 5.10
N ALA A 600 2.98 10.32 3.99
CA ALA A 600 1.83 9.66 3.40
C ALA A 600 1.51 8.33 4.09
N GLN A 601 0.46 7.65 3.63
CA GLN A 601 -0.05 6.42 4.21
C GLN A 601 0.98 5.27 4.15
N GLY A 602 1.05 4.50 5.23
CA GLY A 602 1.85 3.29 5.30
C GLY A 602 3.36 3.52 5.26
N CYS A 603 3.84 4.76 5.47
CA CYS A 603 5.28 5.00 5.62
C CYS A 603 5.83 4.22 6.80
N PHE A 604 6.97 3.57 6.60
CA PHE A 604 7.61 2.74 7.60
C PHE A 604 8.79 3.50 8.24
N CYS A 605 8.71 3.72 9.56
CA CYS A 605 9.78 4.36 10.30
C CYS A 605 10.47 3.33 11.19
N ASN A 606 11.65 2.84 10.78
CA ASN A 606 12.33 1.74 11.47
C ASN A 606 13.10 2.23 12.70
N VAL A 607 12.39 2.77 13.70
CA VAL A 607 12.98 3.21 14.98
C VAL A 607 13.24 2.07 15.96
N LEU A 608 12.56 0.91 15.76
CA LEU A 608 12.78 -0.30 16.55
C LEU A 608 13.18 -1.44 15.63
N ASP A 609 14.47 -1.71 15.54
CA ASP A 609 15.03 -2.71 14.65
C ASP A 609 15.17 -4.06 15.38
N GLU A 610 14.67 -5.14 14.76
CA GLU A 610 14.66 -6.47 15.35
C GLU A 610 15.92 -7.26 14.94
N HIS A 611 16.67 -7.75 15.94
CA HIS A 611 17.86 -8.56 15.80
C HIS A 611 17.73 -9.85 16.60
N GLY A 612 16.80 -10.71 16.23
CA GLY A 612 16.56 -11.98 16.91
C GLY A 612 16.07 -11.77 18.34
N ALA A 613 16.87 -12.20 19.33
CA ALA A 613 16.54 -12.06 20.74
C ALA A 613 16.64 -10.60 21.28
N PHE A 614 17.08 -9.66 20.46
CA PHE A 614 17.27 -8.26 20.84
C PHE A 614 16.51 -7.30 19.93
N LEU A 615 16.12 -6.17 20.51
CA LEU A 615 15.55 -5.01 19.86
C LEU A 615 16.55 -3.86 19.98
N LEU A 616 16.75 -3.12 18.90
CA LEU A 616 17.62 -1.95 18.88
C LEU A 616 16.77 -0.70 18.58
N ALA A 617 16.58 0.15 19.59
CA ALA A 617 15.88 1.41 19.44
C ALA A 617 16.84 2.53 19.00
N LYS A 618 16.52 3.20 17.89
CA LYS A 618 17.31 4.28 17.31
C LYS A 618 16.43 5.47 16.93
N PRO A 619 16.85 6.72 17.22
CA PRO A 619 16.11 7.89 16.81
C PRO A 619 16.18 8.14 15.30
N VAL A 620 15.14 8.75 14.77
CA VAL A 620 15.03 9.26 13.38
C VAL A 620 14.73 10.75 13.46
N HIS A 621 15.44 11.54 12.69
CA HIS A 621 15.20 12.96 12.50
C HIS A 621 14.80 13.22 11.04
N MET A 622 13.63 13.77 10.85
CA MET A 622 13.11 14.19 9.55
C MET A 622 13.24 15.70 9.43
N PRO A 623 14.15 16.21 8.59
CA PRO A 623 14.40 17.64 8.47
C PRO A 623 13.27 18.36 7.75
N ALA A 624 13.30 19.70 7.80
CA ALA A 624 12.29 20.55 7.18
C ALA A 624 12.13 20.25 5.67
N GLY A 625 10.87 20.25 5.21
CA GLY A 625 10.53 19.99 3.82
C GLY A 625 10.66 18.52 3.36
N PHE A 626 10.95 17.60 4.27
CA PHE A 626 10.99 16.17 3.94
C PHE A 626 9.58 15.66 3.57
N PHE A 627 9.50 14.92 2.46
CA PHE A 627 8.27 14.33 1.96
C PHE A 627 8.46 12.82 1.78
N ALA A 628 7.75 12.01 2.56
CA ALA A 628 7.70 10.57 2.40
C ALA A 628 6.40 10.15 1.70
N SER A 629 6.51 9.56 0.52
CA SER A 629 5.36 9.01 -0.23
C SER A 629 4.87 7.70 0.38
N ASN A 630 3.73 7.20 -0.09
CA ASN A 630 3.11 5.98 0.43
C ASN A 630 4.08 4.78 0.41
N ASN A 631 4.05 4.01 1.48
CA ASN A 631 4.88 2.82 1.66
C ASN A 631 6.41 3.07 1.61
N ALA A 632 6.86 4.33 1.60
CA ALA A 632 8.27 4.66 1.73
C ALA A 632 8.82 4.20 3.09
N MET A 633 10.11 3.90 3.16
CA MET A 633 10.74 3.43 4.36
C MET A 633 11.90 4.32 4.77
N VAL A 634 11.90 4.75 6.03
CA VAL A 634 12.98 5.56 6.62
C VAL A 634 13.60 4.77 7.77
N GLU A 635 14.88 4.46 7.65
CA GLU A 635 15.67 3.89 8.72
C GLU A 635 16.41 4.99 9.50
N SER A 636 16.96 4.63 10.66
CA SER A 636 17.83 5.53 11.43
C SER A 636 19.08 5.92 10.62
N GLY A 637 19.42 7.19 10.65
CA GLY A 637 20.56 7.74 9.93
C GLY A 637 20.32 9.19 9.52
N PRO A 638 21.28 9.85 8.87
CA PRO A 638 21.10 11.19 8.36
C PRO A 638 20.07 11.17 7.22
N VAL A 639 19.03 12.01 7.35
CA VAL A 639 18.01 12.22 6.32
C VAL A 639 18.27 13.59 5.69
N PRO A 640 18.42 13.70 4.36
CA PRO A 640 18.60 14.99 3.69
C PRO A 640 17.36 15.87 3.81
N GLY A 641 17.58 17.19 3.95
CA GLY A 641 16.50 18.20 3.85
C GLY A 641 15.94 18.30 2.45
N ASN A 642 14.73 18.82 2.31
CA ASN A 642 14.04 19.04 1.03
C ASN A 642 14.00 17.81 0.11
N LEU A 643 13.96 16.61 0.71
CA LEU A 643 13.91 15.34 -0.01
C LEU A 643 12.47 14.86 -0.18
N LEU A 644 12.09 14.53 -1.42
CA LEU A 644 10.92 13.71 -1.72
C LEU A 644 11.37 12.26 -1.87
N LEU A 645 10.92 11.42 -0.95
CA LEU A 645 11.13 9.97 -1.00
C LEU A 645 9.93 9.33 -1.70
N GLY A 646 10.17 8.71 -2.84
CA GLY A 646 9.15 8.12 -3.71
C GLY A 646 8.42 6.93 -3.07
N VAL A 647 7.35 6.50 -3.73
CA VAL A 647 6.56 5.34 -3.31
C VAL A 647 7.42 4.08 -3.22
N SER A 648 7.26 3.30 -2.15
CA SER A 648 8.00 2.05 -1.89
C SER A 648 9.52 2.19 -2.02
N THR A 649 10.06 3.35 -1.66
CA THR A 649 11.49 3.65 -1.74
C THR A 649 12.12 3.58 -0.34
N PRO A 650 13.20 2.79 -0.13
CA PRO A 650 13.91 2.75 1.13
C PRO A 650 14.94 3.89 1.24
N LEU A 651 15.10 4.44 2.43
CA LEU A 651 16.17 5.36 2.81
C LEU A 651 16.81 4.85 4.10
N GLY A 652 18.10 4.50 4.05
CA GLY A 652 18.82 3.97 5.21
C GLY A 652 20.33 4.05 5.05
N PRO A 653 21.09 3.84 6.15
CA PRO A 653 22.55 3.98 6.15
C PRO A 653 23.26 3.12 5.12
N HIS A 654 22.73 1.94 4.83
CA HIS A 654 23.31 1.00 3.86
C HIS A 654 23.07 1.38 2.40
N LEU A 655 22.14 2.33 2.14
CA LEU A 655 21.80 2.87 0.82
C LEU A 655 22.24 4.33 0.66
N TYR A 656 22.68 4.95 1.74
CA TYR A 656 23.03 6.36 1.78
C TYR A 656 24.33 6.59 1.04
N ARG A 657 24.32 7.41 0.00
CA ARG A 657 25.51 7.82 -0.74
C ARG A 657 25.93 9.22 -0.30
N PRO A 658 27.21 9.48 0.00
CA PRO A 658 27.69 10.80 0.42
C PRO A 658 27.29 11.95 -0.49
N GLN A 659 27.17 11.71 -1.78
CA GLN A 659 26.74 12.71 -2.77
C GLN A 659 25.33 13.28 -2.52
N TYR A 660 24.49 12.60 -1.73
CA TYR A 660 23.17 13.12 -1.36
C TYR A 660 23.26 14.26 -0.32
N ASN A 661 24.37 14.46 0.34
CA ASN A 661 24.59 15.55 1.30
C ASN A 661 25.11 16.84 0.65
N ASP A 662 25.64 16.78 -0.56
CA ASP A 662 26.42 17.90 -1.12
C ASP A 662 25.57 19.07 -1.66
N ARG A 663 24.23 18.92 -1.69
CA ARG A 663 23.32 19.94 -2.24
C ARG A 663 22.10 20.15 -1.31
N PRO A 664 22.25 20.82 -0.15
CA PRO A 664 21.17 20.95 0.83
C PRO A 664 19.97 21.81 0.35
N ASP A 665 20.19 22.72 -0.59
CA ASP A 665 19.20 23.73 -0.97
C ASP A 665 18.28 23.34 -2.12
N ASN A 666 18.58 22.26 -2.85
CA ASN A 666 17.77 21.80 -3.98
C ASN A 666 16.80 20.71 -3.56
N LYS A 667 15.54 20.81 -3.96
CA LYS A 667 14.56 19.74 -3.81
C LYS A 667 15.02 18.52 -4.61
N ARG A 668 15.11 17.37 -3.96
CA ARG A 668 15.54 16.10 -4.57
C ARG A 668 14.41 15.09 -4.55
N VAL A 669 14.40 14.22 -5.52
CA VAL A 669 13.46 13.08 -5.58
C VAL A 669 14.26 11.80 -5.66
N LEU A 670 14.03 10.87 -4.71
CA LEU A 670 14.55 9.51 -4.77
C LEU A 670 13.41 8.53 -5.03
N ALA A 671 13.58 7.61 -5.96
CA ALA A 671 12.58 6.59 -6.23
C ALA A 671 13.21 5.22 -6.52
N GLY A 672 12.47 4.15 -6.21
CA GLY A 672 12.87 2.78 -6.50
C GLY A 672 13.74 2.12 -5.43
N ASN A 673 14.16 0.89 -5.71
CA ASN A 673 15.06 0.11 -4.84
C ASN A 673 16.09 -0.66 -5.66
N PRO A 674 17.42 -0.35 -5.55
CA PRO A 674 18.00 0.73 -4.74
C PRO A 674 17.48 2.12 -5.16
N PRO A 675 17.48 3.12 -4.23
CA PRO A 675 17.02 4.47 -4.54
C PRO A 675 17.83 5.11 -5.67
N LEU A 676 17.13 5.68 -6.62
CA LEU A 676 17.69 6.43 -7.74
C LEU A 676 17.25 7.88 -7.63
N GLU A 677 18.16 8.81 -7.86
CA GLU A 677 17.81 10.23 -7.95
C GLU A 677 17.11 10.50 -9.28
N ILE A 678 15.91 11.07 -9.20
CA ILE A 678 15.13 11.49 -10.35
C ILE A 678 15.14 13.02 -10.33
N GLY A 679 15.27 13.67 -11.49
CA GLY A 679 15.22 15.11 -11.61
C GLY A 679 14.01 15.71 -10.87
N ALA A 680 14.24 16.65 -9.98
CA ALA A 680 13.17 17.34 -9.30
C ALA A 680 12.52 18.35 -10.25
N PRO A 681 11.20 18.49 -10.25
CA PRO A 681 10.58 19.67 -10.84
C PRO A 681 11.15 20.92 -10.13
N ASP A 682 11.44 21.96 -10.93
CA ASP A 682 12.10 23.19 -10.48
C ASP A 682 11.49 23.72 -9.18
N PRO A 683 12.30 24.07 -8.16
CA PRO A 683 11.82 24.47 -6.82
C PRO A 683 11.20 25.88 -6.77
N GLN A 684 10.83 26.47 -7.88
CA GLN A 684 10.21 27.79 -7.89
C GLN A 684 8.90 27.77 -7.09
N GLY A 685 9.07 28.05 -5.80
CA GLY A 685 7.99 28.34 -4.89
C GLY A 685 7.14 27.11 -4.58
N ALA A 686 7.61 26.25 -3.65
CA ALA A 686 6.63 25.47 -2.89
C ALA A 686 5.54 26.44 -2.41
N PRO A 687 4.26 26.24 -2.80
CA PRO A 687 3.23 27.19 -2.41
C PRO A 687 3.26 27.29 -0.90
N VAL A 688 3.53 28.48 -0.38
CA VAL A 688 3.33 28.78 1.04
C VAL A 688 1.85 28.47 1.29
N HIS A 689 1.57 27.35 1.97
CA HIS A 689 0.20 26.94 2.20
C HIS A 689 -0.49 28.05 2.97
N PRO A 690 -1.54 28.65 2.44
CA PRO A 690 -2.30 29.63 3.19
C PRO A 690 -2.80 28.95 4.44
N VAL A 691 -2.66 29.62 5.60
CA VAL A 691 -3.25 29.13 6.85
C VAL A 691 -4.74 28.89 6.58
N PRO A 692 -5.25 27.66 6.76
CA PRO A 692 -6.63 27.36 6.42
C PRO A 692 -7.57 28.24 7.25
N SER A 693 -8.64 28.73 6.63
CA SER A 693 -9.68 29.46 7.35
C SER A 693 -10.32 28.57 8.43
N LEU A 694 -10.85 29.19 9.48
CA LEU A 694 -11.55 28.47 10.56
C LEU A 694 -12.64 27.55 10.01
N GLY A 695 -13.37 27.98 8.97
CA GLY A 695 -14.41 27.16 8.33
C GLY A 695 -13.85 25.88 7.68
N ILE A 696 -12.71 25.96 6.99
CA ILE A 696 -12.04 24.78 6.40
C ILE A 696 -11.49 23.86 7.50
N PHE A 697 -10.95 24.44 8.57
CA PHE A 697 -10.48 23.67 9.73
C PHE A 697 -11.63 22.91 10.40
N LEU A 698 -12.77 23.57 10.65
CA LEU A 698 -13.97 22.93 11.20
C LEU A 698 -14.54 21.86 10.25
N ALA A 699 -14.54 22.11 8.96
CA ALA A 699 -15.00 21.13 7.97
C ALA A 699 -14.12 19.85 8.01
N ARG A 700 -12.80 20.00 8.14
CA ARG A 700 -11.89 18.85 8.29
C ARG A 700 -12.18 18.09 9.59
N PHE A 701 -12.36 18.79 10.71
CA PHE A 701 -12.71 18.17 11.99
C PHE A 701 -14.04 17.39 11.91
N ILE A 702 -15.08 17.99 11.35
CA ILE A 702 -16.40 17.33 11.23
C ILE A 702 -16.32 16.11 10.30
N LEU A 703 -15.68 16.24 9.15
CA LEU A 703 -15.65 15.17 8.16
C LEU A 703 -14.67 14.07 8.55
N ASN A 704 -13.45 14.41 8.93
CA ASN A 704 -12.41 13.39 9.16
C ASN A 704 -12.38 12.91 10.61
N ASP A 705 -12.48 13.78 11.61
CA ASP A 705 -12.42 13.35 13.02
C ASP A 705 -13.75 12.75 13.49
N LEU A 706 -14.86 13.48 13.36
CA LEU A 706 -16.18 12.97 13.75
C LEU A 706 -16.72 11.95 12.77
N GLY A 707 -16.60 12.19 11.46
CA GLY A 707 -17.14 11.33 10.43
C GLY A 707 -16.49 9.94 10.44
N SER A 708 -15.17 9.90 10.37
CA SER A 708 -14.40 8.66 10.25
C SER A 708 -14.38 7.86 11.56
N VAL A 709 -14.10 8.52 12.68
CA VAL A 709 -13.87 7.84 13.99
C VAL A 709 -15.18 7.61 14.75
N GLY A 710 -16.17 8.49 14.61
CA GLY A 710 -17.43 8.40 15.34
C GLY A 710 -18.61 7.89 14.51
N ILE A 711 -18.91 8.57 13.40
CA ILE A 711 -20.16 8.31 12.65
C ILE A 711 -20.15 6.91 12.03
N ILE A 712 -19.03 6.48 11.40
CA ILE A 712 -18.97 5.19 10.73
C ILE A 712 -19.13 4.01 11.70
N PRO A 713 -18.34 3.90 12.79
CA PRO A 713 -18.55 2.85 13.79
C PRO A 713 -19.93 2.95 14.46
N GLY A 714 -20.38 4.18 14.75
CA GLY A 714 -21.67 4.42 15.37
C GLY A 714 -22.84 3.90 14.52
N ILE A 715 -22.87 4.19 13.23
CA ILE A 715 -23.91 3.66 12.31
C ILE A 715 -23.85 2.11 12.29
N THR A 716 -22.67 1.52 12.27
CA THR A 716 -22.52 0.06 12.26
C THR A 716 -23.12 -0.58 13.51
N VAL A 717 -22.79 -0.03 14.68
CA VAL A 717 -23.34 -0.51 15.97
C VAL A 717 -24.85 -0.29 16.03
N PHE A 718 -25.32 0.88 15.55
CA PHE A 718 -26.76 1.18 15.49
C PHE A 718 -27.53 0.19 14.60
N LEU A 719 -27.02 -0.13 13.42
CA LEU A 719 -27.63 -1.12 12.53
C LEU A 719 -27.70 -2.50 13.21
N ALA A 720 -26.65 -2.90 13.91
CA ALA A 720 -26.62 -4.16 14.62
C ALA A 720 -27.62 -4.17 15.80
N ALA A 721 -27.62 -3.15 16.62
CA ALA A 721 -28.52 -3.03 17.78
C ALA A 721 -29.99 -2.90 17.32
N GLY A 722 -30.26 -2.05 16.33
CA GLY A 722 -31.61 -1.85 15.79
C GLY A 722 -32.19 -3.11 15.18
N LEU A 723 -31.39 -3.88 14.43
CA LEU A 723 -31.83 -5.15 13.86
C LEU A 723 -32.09 -6.19 14.98
N LEU A 724 -31.19 -6.30 15.97
CA LEU A 724 -31.33 -7.22 17.09
C LEU A 724 -32.63 -6.96 17.87
N VAL A 725 -32.87 -5.69 18.23
CA VAL A 725 -34.12 -5.28 18.93
C VAL A 725 -35.34 -5.56 18.07
N SER A 726 -35.34 -5.20 16.80
CA SER A 726 -36.46 -5.43 15.90
C SER A 726 -36.82 -6.91 15.76
N LEU A 727 -35.82 -7.79 15.65
CA LEU A 727 -36.04 -9.24 15.59
C LEU A 727 -36.62 -9.80 16.90
N ASN A 728 -36.14 -9.31 18.06
CA ASN A 728 -36.68 -9.72 19.35
C ASN A 728 -38.16 -9.27 19.51
N VAL A 729 -38.50 -8.05 19.09
CA VAL A 729 -39.89 -7.57 19.05
C VAL A 729 -40.77 -8.41 18.13
N MET A 730 -40.18 -8.92 17.02
CA MET A 730 -40.90 -9.86 16.12
C MET A 730 -41.05 -11.27 16.68
N GLY A 731 -40.60 -11.55 17.90
CA GLY A 731 -40.72 -12.82 18.59
C GLY A 731 -39.64 -13.85 18.31
N PHE A 732 -38.51 -13.43 17.68
CA PHE A 732 -37.34 -14.31 17.55
C PHE A 732 -36.69 -14.47 18.93
N SER A 733 -36.17 -15.68 19.21
CA SER A 733 -35.33 -15.90 20.38
C SER A 733 -34.05 -15.07 20.30
N ASN A 734 -33.47 -14.70 21.45
CA ASN A 734 -32.20 -13.94 21.50
C ASN A 734 -31.10 -14.59 20.64
N VAL A 735 -30.98 -15.91 20.64
CA VAL A 735 -30.03 -16.66 19.78
C VAL A 735 -30.38 -16.53 18.31
N GLY A 736 -31.63 -16.63 17.94
CA GLY A 736 -32.10 -16.49 16.56
C GLY A 736 -31.88 -15.07 16.04
N ALA A 737 -32.25 -14.06 16.84
CA ALA A 737 -32.03 -12.65 16.50
C ALA A 737 -30.52 -12.33 16.36
N ALA A 738 -29.68 -12.86 17.26
CA ALA A 738 -28.22 -12.72 17.22
C ALA A 738 -27.61 -13.39 15.98
N LEU A 739 -28.03 -14.58 15.60
CA LEU A 739 -27.60 -15.27 14.38
C LEU A 739 -27.94 -14.47 13.11
N ILE A 740 -29.16 -14.01 13.00
CA ILE A 740 -29.60 -13.20 11.85
C ILE A 740 -28.78 -11.90 11.78
N THR A 741 -28.63 -11.20 12.90
CA THR A 741 -27.87 -9.95 12.98
C THR A 741 -26.41 -10.15 12.59
N SER A 742 -25.76 -11.22 13.06
CA SER A 742 -24.35 -11.55 12.74
C SER A 742 -24.11 -11.89 11.26
N ILE A 743 -25.16 -12.20 10.52
CA ILE A 743 -25.09 -12.44 9.06
C ILE A 743 -25.48 -11.17 8.28
N VAL A 744 -26.62 -10.57 8.62
CA VAL A 744 -27.19 -9.46 7.85
C VAL A 744 -26.34 -8.19 7.93
N VAL A 745 -25.83 -7.85 9.12
CA VAL A 745 -25.04 -6.62 9.30
C VAL A 745 -23.77 -6.64 8.46
N PRO A 746 -22.87 -7.63 8.55
CA PRO A 746 -21.67 -7.66 7.70
C PRO A 746 -21.97 -7.64 6.19
N LEU A 747 -23.06 -8.26 5.74
CA LEU A 747 -23.49 -8.23 4.34
C LEU A 747 -24.05 -6.87 3.91
N SER A 748 -24.59 -6.09 4.84
CA SER A 748 -25.12 -4.74 4.55
C SER A 748 -24.03 -3.66 4.50
N LEU A 749 -22.87 -3.87 5.14
CA LEU A 749 -21.79 -2.87 5.21
C LEU A 749 -21.27 -2.42 3.84
N PRO A 750 -21.08 -3.30 2.84
CA PRO A 750 -20.71 -2.88 1.49
C PRO A 750 -21.73 -1.95 0.83
N LEU A 751 -23.01 -2.19 1.07
CA LEU A 751 -24.10 -1.34 0.54
C LEU A 751 -24.11 0.03 1.25
N LEU A 752 -23.86 0.04 2.55
CA LEU A 752 -23.72 1.27 3.32
C LEU A 752 -22.52 2.09 2.85
N ALA A 753 -21.37 1.47 2.63
CA ALA A 753 -20.19 2.12 2.07
C ALA A 753 -20.47 2.73 0.69
N LEU A 754 -21.19 2.00 -0.16
CA LEU A 754 -21.60 2.49 -1.46
C LEU A 754 -22.53 3.70 -1.35
N LEU A 755 -23.51 3.66 -0.45
CA LEU A 755 -24.44 4.78 -0.20
C LEU A 755 -23.69 6.03 0.27
N ILE A 756 -22.80 5.88 1.24
CA ILE A 756 -21.95 6.99 1.74
C ILE A 756 -21.11 7.58 0.59
N LYS A 757 -20.48 6.73 -0.22
CA LYS A 757 -19.70 7.18 -1.39
C LYS A 757 -20.59 7.96 -2.38
N LEU A 758 -21.79 7.48 -2.67
CA LEU A 758 -22.71 8.17 -3.58
C LEU A 758 -23.15 9.54 -3.06
N ILE A 759 -23.37 9.67 -1.76
CA ILE A 759 -23.73 10.94 -1.11
C ILE A 759 -22.55 11.92 -1.12
N LEU A 760 -21.35 11.47 -0.73
CA LEU A 760 -20.18 12.35 -0.53
C LEU A 760 -19.49 12.71 -1.85
N VAL A 761 -19.35 11.75 -2.76
CA VAL A 761 -18.52 11.87 -3.97
C VAL A 761 -19.37 11.76 -5.25
N GLY A 762 -20.47 11.02 -5.22
CA GLY A 762 -21.31 10.76 -6.37
C GLY A 762 -20.60 9.92 -7.44
N ASN A 763 -21.06 10.04 -8.70
CA ASN A 763 -20.47 9.39 -9.88
C ASN A 763 -19.66 10.36 -10.75
N ARG A 764 -19.39 11.58 -10.26
CA ARG A 764 -18.82 12.69 -11.05
C ARG A 764 -17.33 12.95 -10.80
N TRP A 765 -16.70 12.17 -9.94
CA TRP A 765 -15.27 12.28 -9.67
C TRP A 765 -14.45 11.76 -10.87
N GLY A 766 -14.45 12.39 -11.95
CA GLY A 766 -13.74 11.97 -13.16
C GLY A 766 -13.54 13.11 -14.16
N ARG A 767 -14.23 14.23 -13.95
CA ARG A 767 -14.10 15.40 -14.84
C ARG A 767 -13.02 16.39 -14.39
N HIS A 768 -12.69 16.41 -13.09
CA HIS A 768 -11.60 17.20 -12.51
C HIS A 768 -10.92 16.35 -11.46
N ASN A 769 -9.87 15.67 -11.85
CA ASN A 769 -9.17 14.67 -11.04
C ASN A 769 -8.22 15.30 -10.02
N SER A 770 -8.42 16.57 -9.65
CA SER A 770 -7.55 17.25 -8.70
C SER A 770 -8.34 18.03 -7.64
N ALA A 771 -7.79 18.09 -6.43
CA ALA A 771 -8.31 18.88 -5.32
C ALA A 771 -7.16 19.37 -4.42
N PRO A 772 -7.12 20.65 -4.04
CA PRO A 772 -6.18 21.12 -3.04
C PRO A 772 -6.34 20.34 -1.72
N PHE A 773 -5.23 20.08 -1.02
CA PHE A 773 -5.23 19.31 0.23
C PHE A 773 -6.17 19.93 1.28
N TRP A 774 -6.13 21.27 1.45
CA TRP A 774 -7.03 22.01 2.32
C TRP A 774 -8.31 22.45 1.58
N SER A 775 -9.18 21.47 1.23
CA SER A 775 -10.46 21.74 0.60
C SER A 775 -11.53 20.76 1.07
N VAL A 776 -12.79 21.19 1.14
CA VAL A 776 -13.92 20.34 1.47
C VAL A 776 -14.03 19.16 0.50
N ARG A 777 -13.69 19.39 -0.78
CA ARG A 777 -13.70 18.35 -1.81
C ARG A 777 -12.71 17.22 -1.49
N HIS A 778 -11.50 17.55 -1.02
CA HIS A 778 -10.54 16.56 -0.57
C HIS A 778 -11.05 15.82 0.67
N PHE A 779 -11.62 16.53 1.66
CA PHE A 779 -12.08 15.91 2.90
C PHE A 779 -13.26 14.95 2.66
N THR A 780 -14.22 15.29 1.81
CA THR A 780 -15.34 14.40 1.46
C THR A 780 -14.86 13.17 0.69
N TYR A 781 -13.92 13.34 -0.23
CA TYR A 781 -13.31 12.22 -0.93
C TYR A 781 -12.59 11.28 0.02
N PHE A 782 -11.80 11.84 0.93
CA PHE A 782 -11.05 11.08 1.92
C PHE A 782 -11.96 10.33 2.90
N LEU A 783 -13.05 10.97 3.37
CA LEU A 783 -14.05 10.33 4.20
C LEU A 783 -14.71 9.14 3.46
N ALA A 784 -15.02 9.30 2.16
CA ALA A 784 -15.58 8.21 1.37
C ALA A 784 -14.60 7.03 1.23
N GLN A 785 -13.29 7.30 1.04
CA GLN A 785 -12.25 6.28 1.01
C GLN A 785 -12.12 5.56 2.36
N ASP A 786 -12.08 6.30 3.46
CA ASP A 786 -11.97 5.72 4.80
C ASP A 786 -13.22 4.88 5.17
N CYS A 787 -14.43 5.34 4.78
CA CYS A 787 -15.65 4.54 4.86
C CYS A 787 -15.52 3.23 4.07
N PHE A 788 -15.01 3.30 2.85
CA PHE A 788 -14.78 2.12 2.04
C PHE A 788 -13.86 1.13 2.75
N PHE A 789 -12.69 1.57 3.20
CA PHE A 789 -11.76 0.68 3.90
C PHE A 789 -12.35 0.10 5.18
N ARG A 790 -12.95 0.90 6.05
CA ARG A 790 -13.49 0.43 7.34
C ARG A 790 -14.66 -0.54 7.18
N LEU A 791 -15.60 -0.24 6.29
CA LEU A 791 -16.80 -1.05 6.09
C LEU A 791 -16.57 -2.25 5.17
N MET A 792 -15.66 -2.14 4.20
CA MET A 792 -15.40 -3.21 3.22
C MET A 792 -14.37 -4.24 3.68
N THR A 793 -13.47 -3.92 4.62
CA THR A 793 -12.35 -4.81 4.99
C THR A 793 -12.81 -6.21 5.40
N GLY A 794 -13.85 -6.32 6.20
CA GLY A 794 -14.40 -7.63 6.62
C GLY A 794 -14.95 -8.44 5.45
N PHE A 795 -15.72 -7.81 4.58
CA PHE A 795 -16.24 -8.42 3.36
C PHE A 795 -15.11 -8.81 2.41
N MET A 796 -14.21 -7.88 2.11
CA MET A 796 -13.10 -8.11 1.17
C MET A 796 -12.16 -9.21 1.64
N SER A 797 -11.88 -9.32 2.95
CA SER A 797 -11.08 -10.43 3.49
C SER A 797 -11.77 -11.79 3.34
N THR A 798 -13.10 -11.80 3.23
CA THR A 798 -13.89 -13.02 3.01
C THR A 798 -13.85 -13.49 1.56
N VAL A 799 -13.84 -12.56 0.62
CA VAL A 799 -13.95 -12.83 -0.82
C VAL A 799 -12.64 -12.60 -1.57
N SER A 800 -11.53 -12.41 -0.88
CA SER A 800 -10.19 -12.23 -1.48
C SER A 800 -9.83 -13.38 -2.41
N GLY A 801 -9.21 -13.07 -3.54
CA GLY A 801 -8.85 -14.06 -4.57
C GLY A 801 -10.03 -14.65 -5.33
N THR A 802 -11.21 -14.01 -5.22
CA THR A 802 -12.43 -14.44 -5.93
C THR A 802 -13.00 -13.33 -6.81
N ALA A 803 -13.94 -13.68 -7.67
CA ALA A 803 -14.70 -12.70 -8.45
C ALA A 803 -15.95 -12.16 -7.72
N LEU A 804 -16.22 -12.59 -6.48
CA LEU A 804 -17.41 -12.21 -5.72
C LEU A 804 -17.47 -10.72 -5.36
N ALA A 805 -16.30 -10.06 -5.26
CA ALA A 805 -16.22 -8.63 -5.02
C ALA A 805 -16.52 -7.76 -6.26
N ASN A 806 -16.33 -8.28 -7.46
CA ASN A 806 -16.37 -7.51 -8.71
C ASN A 806 -17.72 -6.78 -8.93
N PRO A 807 -18.91 -7.39 -8.71
CA PRO A 807 -20.18 -6.70 -8.86
C PRO A 807 -20.30 -5.46 -7.96
N ILE A 808 -19.79 -5.53 -6.74
CA ILE A 808 -19.81 -4.42 -5.78
C ILE A 808 -18.82 -3.34 -6.22
N LEU A 809 -17.58 -3.69 -6.55
CA LEU A 809 -16.56 -2.76 -7.01
C LEU A 809 -16.97 -2.02 -8.29
N ARG A 810 -17.68 -2.70 -9.22
CA ARG A 810 -18.25 -2.05 -10.40
C ARG A 810 -19.30 -0.99 -10.01
N ARG A 811 -20.09 -1.20 -8.96
CA ARG A 811 -21.04 -0.20 -8.45
C ARG A 811 -20.35 1.00 -7.80
N PHE A 812 -19.16 0.80 -7.23
CA PHE A 812 -18.32 1.91 -6.78
C PHE A 812 -17.76 2.74 -7.94
N GLY A 813 -17.70 2.22 -9.15
CA GLY A 813 -17.24 2.94 -10.34
C GLY A 813 -16.02 2.34 -11.02
N CYS A 814 -15.47 1.23 -10.49
CA CYS A 814 -14.39 0.49 -11.16
C CYS A 814 -14.92 -0.18 -12.44
N ARG A 815 -14.10 -0.17 -13.49
CA ARG A 815 -14.32 -1.02 -14.66
C ARG A 815 -13.51 -2.28 -14.47
N ILE A 816 -14.18 -3.43 -14.37
CA ILE A 816 -13.55 -4.72 -14.13
C ILE A 816 -14.16 -5.71 -15.11
N GLY A 817 -13.33 -6.38 -15.89
CA GLY A 817 -13.74 -7.37 -16.87
C GLY A 817 -14.30 -8.65 -16.27
N GLU A 818 -14.67 -9.59 -17.11
CA GLU A 818 -15.18 -10.90 -16.71
C GLU A 818 -14.01 -11.81 -16.29
N ARG A 819 -14.27 -12.81 -15.45
CA ARG A 819 -13.32 -13.81 -14.95
C ARG A 819 -12.05 -13.24 -14.30
N THR A 820 -12.06 -11.95 -13.94
CA THR A 820 -10.97 -11.28 -13.23
C THR A 820 -11.04 -11.59 -11.74
N LEU A 821 -9.90 -11.97 -11.16
CA LEU A 821 -9.73 -12.30 -9.75
C LEU A 821 -8.97 -11.18 -9.05
N ILE A 822 -9.46 -10.76 -7.89
CA ILE A 822 -8.84 -9.67 -7.12
C ILE A 822 -8.49 -10.21 -5.74
N GLY A 823 -7.18 -10.20 -5.43
CA GLY A 823 -6.63 -10.59 -4.13
C GLY A 823 -6.54 -9.42 -3.15
N LEU A 824 -6.01 -9.70 -1.96
CA LEU A 824 -5.67 -8.70 -0.95
C LEU A 824 -4.14 -8.48 -0.94
N PRO A 825 -3.66 -7.31 -0.49
CA PRO A 825 -4.43 -6.17 0.02
C PRO A 825 -5.06 -5.34 -1.10
N LEU A 826 -6.36 -5.09 -0.98
CA LEU A 826 -7.09 -4.31 -1.96
C LEU A 826 -6.98 -2.82 -1.63
N GLN A 827 -6.02 -2.13 -2.22
CA GLN A 827 -5.96 -0.66 -2.19
C GLN A 827 -6.55 -0.09 -3.48
N MET A 828 -7.86 -0.24 -3.66
CA MET A 828 -8.63 0.31 -4.78
C MET A 828 -9.59 1.39 -4.29
N SER A 829 -9.06 2.51 -3.82
CA SER A 829 -9.88 3.61 -3.32
C SER A 829 -10.22 4.66 -4.38
N ASP A 830 -9.53 4.64 -5.50
CA ASP A 830 -9.73 5.58 -6.61
C ASP A 830 -10.62 4.95 -7.69
N TRP A 831 -11.82 4.57 -7.33
CA TRP A 831 -12.73 3.68 -8.09
C TRP A 831 -12.92 4.06 -9.56
N HIS A 832 -13.05 5.35 -9.86
CA HIS A 832 -13.30 5.84 -11.24
C HIS A 832 -12.05 5.86 -12.11
N ALA A 833 -10.89 5.64 -11.51
CA ALA A 833 -9.60 5.59 -12.20
C ALA A 833 -9.12 4.15 -12.46
N VAL A 834 -9.89 3.14 -12.04
CA VAL A 834 -9.56 1.72 -12.21
C VAL A 834 -10.25 1.18 -13.46
N ASP A 835 -9.44 0.66 -14.40
CA ASP A 835 -9.90 0.00 -15.63
C ASP A 835 -9.12 -1.31 -15.81
N ILE A 836 -9.77 -2.47 -15.63
CA ILE A 836 -9.17 -3.80 -15.65
C ILE A 836 -9.91 -4.66 -16.65
N GLY A 837 -9.20 -5.29 -17.57
CA GLY A 837 -9.74 -6.18 -18.59
C GLY A 837 -10.23 -7.53 -18.06
N ASP A 838 -10.55 -8.42 -18.99
CA ASP A 838 -10.99 -9.79 -18.73
C ASP A 838 -9.82 -10.70 -18.32
N ASP A 839 -10.12 -11.78 -17.61
CA ASP A 839 -9.16 -12.85 -17.25
C ASP A 839 -7.94 -12.41 -16.45
N CYS A 840 -7.95 -11.23 -15.84
CA CYS A 840 -6.85 -10.71 -15.06
C CYS A 840 -6.77 -11.33 -13.65
N VAL A 841 -5.55 -11.33 -13.08
CA VAL A 841 -5.29 -11.67 -11.67
C VAL A 841 -4.58 -10.49 -11.02
N ILE A 842 -5.18 -9.87 -10.02
CA ILE A 842 -4.68 -8.65 -9.38
C ILE A 842 -4.39 -8.94 -7.90
N ASN A 843 -3.12 -9.10 -7.57
CA ASN A 843 -2.62 -9.28 -6.18
C ASN A 843 -1.72 -8.11 -5.74
N GLY A 844 -1.48 -7.12 -6.60
CA GLY A 844 -0.74 -5.90 -6.30
C GLY A 844 -1.61 -4.79 -5.73
N GLN A 845 -0.94 -3.73 -5.29
CA GLN A 845 -1.57 -2.50 -4.80
C GLN A 845 -1.70 -1.48 -5.93
N MET A 846 -2.79 -0.71 -5.92
CA MET A 846 -3.03 0.37 -6.88
C MET A 846 -3.09 1.70 -6.14
N GLN A 847 -2.11 2.55 -6.37
CA GLN A 847 -2.09 3.93 -5.89
C GLN A 847 -2.27 4.88 -7.06
N LEU A 848 -3.52 5.22 -7.37
CA LEU A 848 -3.87 6.00 -8.55
C LEU A 848 -3.91 7.50 -8.28
N HIS A 849 -3.67 7.91 -7.03
CA HIS A 849 -3.58 9.31 -6.63
C HIS A 849 -2.18 9.68 -6.15
N SER A 850 -1.89 10.97 -6.18
CA SER A 850 -0.67 11.57 -5.66
C SER A 850 -0.96 12.93 -5.02
N PHE A 851 -0.05 13.37 -4.14
CA PHE A 851 -0.14 14.63 -3.40
C PHE A 851 1.01 15.58 -3.72
N GLU A 852 1.49 15.58 -4.96
CA GLU A 852 2.52 16.54 -5.38
C GLU A 852 2.02 17.96 -5.17
N ASP A 853 2.89 18.80 -4.61
CA ASP A 853 2.59 20.21 -4.28
C ASP A 853 1.30 20.40 -3.45
N ARG A 854 0.99 19.44 -2.57
CA ARG A 854 -0.22 19.46 -1.71
C ARG A 854 -1.53 19.49 -2.53
N VAL A 855 -1.50 18.96 -3.73
CA VAL A 855 -2.70 18.79 -4.57
C VAL A 855 -2.95 17.31 -4.78
N LEU A 856 -4.12 16.83 -4.34
CA LEU A 856 -4.59 15.49 -4.70
C LEU A 856 -4.84 15.44 -6.20
N THR A 857 -4.15 14.57 -6.90
CA THR A 857 -4.37 14.29 -8.33
C THR A 857 -4.60 12.82 -8.52
N VAL A 858 -5.69 12.43 -9.21
CA VAL A 858 -6.04 11.05 -9.52
C VAL A 858 -5.90 10.81 -11.02
N SER A 859 -5.17 9.77 -11.41
CA SER A 859 -4.93 9.42 -12.81
C SER A 859 -5.43 8.00 -13.10
N ARG A 860 -6.09 7.84 -14.26
CA ARG A 860 -6.64 6.54 -14.67
C ARG A 860 -5.53 5.57 -15.03
N THR A 861 -5.62 4.34 -14.51
CA THR A 861 -4.75 3.22 -14.86
C THR A 861 -5.57 2.15 -15.59
N THR A 862 -5.02 1.66 -16.69
CA THR A 862 -5.66 0.64 -17.54
C THR A 862 -4.81 -0.62 -17.56
N ILE A 863 -5.43 -1.76 -17.30
CA ILE A 863 -4.81 -3.09 -17.33
C ILE A 863 -5.51 -3.93 -18.39
N GLY A 864 -4.76 -4.35 -19.41
CA GLY A 864 -5.27 -5.17 -20.52
C GLY A 864 -5.62 -6.60 -20.12
N ASN A 865 -6.35 -7.30 -20.98
CA ASN A 865 -6.86 -8.64 -20.74
C ASN A 865 -5.74 -9.65 -20.44
N GLY A 866 -6.01 -10.65 -19.60
CA GLY A 866 -5.08 -11.74 -19.31
C GLY A 866 -3.83 -11.31 -18.55
N SER A 867 -3.83 -10.13 -17.95
CA SER A 867 -2.67 -9.62 -17.21
C SER A 867 -2.62 -10.17 -15.78
N ALA A 868 -1.40 -10.37 -15.26
CA ALA A 868 -1.15 -10.85 -13.92
C ALA A 868 -0.27 -9.87 -13.13
N ILE A 869 -0.80 -9.31 -12.04
CA ILE A 869 -0.08 -8.42 -11.12
C ILE A 869 0.17 -9.17 -9.83
N ASN A 870 1.43 -9.48 -9.55
CA ASN A 870 1.82 -10.29 -8.41
C ASN A 870 1.92 -9.50 -7.09
N HIS A 871 2.05 -10.21 -5.97
CA HIS A 871 2.09 -9.64 -4.62
C HIS A 871 3.23 -8.63 -4.44
N GLY A 872 2.99 -7.63 -3.60
CA GLY A 872 3.96 -6.56 -3.32
C GLY A 872 4.16 -5.55 -4.46
N THR A 873 3.61 -5.80 -5.65
CA THR A 873 3.66 -4.86 -6.77
C THR A 873 2.86 -3.61 -6.48
N MET A 874 3.41 -2.45 -6.83
CA MET A 874 2.75 -1.15 -6.74
C MET A 874 2.52 -0.57 -8.13
N LEU A 875 1.26 -0.34 -8.50
CA LEU A 875 0.86 0.37 -9.72
C LEU A 875 0.53 1.82 -9.39
N MET A 876 1.23 2.76 -10.02
CA MET A 876 0.95 4.19 -9.87
C MET A 876 -0.05 4.70 -10.92
N GLY A 877 -0.69 5.81 -10.62
CA GLY A 877 -1.72 6.40 -11.48
C GLY A 877 -1.20 6.77 -12.89
N GLY A 878 -2.06 6.54 -13.89
CA GLY A 878 -1.75 6.84 -15.29
C GLY A 878 -1.02 5.71 -16.03
N ALA A 879 -0.66 4.62 -15.36
CA ALA A 879 -0.01 3.49 -16.02
C ALA A 879 -0.96 2.79 -17.01
N TYR A 880 -0.41 2.35 -18.14
CA TYR A 880 -1.12 1.58 -19.16
C TYR A 880 -0.40 0.25 -19.36
N LEU A 881 -1.08 -0.86 -19.14
CA LEU A 881 -0.59 -2.20 -19.32
C LEU A 881 -1.34 -2.83 -20.50
N GLU A 882 -0.60 -3.31 -21.49
CA GLU A 882 -1.19 -4.06 -22.61
C GLU A 882 -1.75 -5.41 -22.14
N SER A 883 -2.44 -6.10 -23.05
CA SER A 883 -2.95 -7.45 -22.79
C SER A 883 -1.80 -8.44 -22.60
N GLY A 884 -1.93 -9.37 -21.64
CA GLY A 884 -0.92 -10.39 -21.37
C GLY A 884 0.31 -9.91 -20.61
N VAL A 885 0.26 -8.74 -19.99
CA VAL A 885 1.36 -8.25 -19.15
C VAL A 885 1.40 -9.04 -17.84
N THR A 886 2.57 -9.54 -17.47
CA THR A 886 2.85 -10.10 -16.15
C THR A 886 3.82 -9.18 -15.41
N VAL A 887 3.44 -8.69 -14.24
CA VAL A 887 4.33 -7.91 -13.37
C VAL A 887 4.75 -8.76 -12.18
N ASN A 888 6.05 -8.99 -12.08
CA ASN A 888 6.65 -9.82 -11.03
C ASN A 888 6.54 -9.19 -9.64
N PRO A 889 6.68 -10.00 -8.57
CA PRO A 889 6.54 -9.53 -7.19
C PRO A 889 7.40 -8.32 -6.82
N GLN A 890 6.91 -7.47 -5.90
CA GLN A 890 7.59 -6.30 -5.34
C GLN A 890 8.01 -5.24 -6.38
N SER A 891 7.48 -5.28 -7.59
CA SER A 891 7.81 -4.33 -8.64
C SER A 891 7.10 -2.99 -8.47
N LEU A 892 7.71 -1.90 -8.95
CA LEU A 892 7.15 -0.54 -8.94
C LEU A 892 6.91 -0.06 -10.37
N VAL A 893 5.64 0.01 -10.77
CA VAL A 893 5.23 0.63 -12.04
C VAL A 893 5.01 2.12 -11.80
N LEU A 894 5.86 2.94 -12.39
CA LEU A 894 5.82 4.39 -12.20
C LEU A 894 4.60 5.03 -12.86
N LYS A 895 4.36 6.32 -12.51
CA LYS A 895 3.29 7.13 -13.11
C LYS A 895 3.40 7.17 -14.63
N ALA A 896 2.24 7.00 -15.28
CA ALA A 896 2.09 7.09 -16.73
C ALA A 896 3.04 6.17 -17.53
N MET A 897 3.53 5.11 -16.90
CA MET A 897 4.38 4.12 -17.56
C MET A 897 3.54 3.20 -18.46
N ASN A 898 4.03 2.94 -19.66
CA ASN A 898 3.43 1.97 -20.57
C ASN A 898 4.19 0.66 -20.51
N LEU A 899 3.49 -0.44 -20.30
CA LEU A 899 4.07 -1.79 -20.31
C LEU A 899 3.49 -2.56 -21.49
N GLU A 900 4.38 -2.99 -22.40
CA GLU A 900 4.04 -3.88 -23.52
C GLU A 900 3.81 -5.31 -23.02
N SER A 901 3.15 -6.13 -23.85
CA SER A 901 2.94 -7.55 -23.54
C SER A 901 4.26 -8.25 -23.19
N GLY A 902 4.24 -9.08 -22.15
CA GLY A 902 5.43 -9.80 -21.66
C GLY A 902 5.60 -9.75 -20.17
N VAL A 903 6.76 -10.17 -19.68
CA VAL A 903 7.08 -10.21 -18.23
C VAL A 903 7.92 -9.01 -17.85
N HIS A 904 7.50 -8.35 -16.77
CA HIS A 904 8.12 -7.14 -16.25
C HIS A 904 8.50 -7.30 -14.78
N ALA A 905 9.63 -6.73 -14.39
CA ALA A 905 10.06 -6.70 -13.00
C ALA A 905 10.94 -5.49 -12.71
N GLY A 906 11.08 -5.16 -11.44
CA GLY A 906 12.01 -4.12 -10.99
C GLY A 906 11.34 -2.96 -10.27
N SER A 907 12.18 -2.14 -9.66
CA SER A 907 11.77 -0.91 -8.97
C SER A 907 12.77 0.21 -9.33
N PRO A 908 12.49 0.98 -10.40
CA PRO A 908 11.35 0.94 -11.33
C PRO A 908 11.28 -0.32 -12.19
N THR A 909 10.05 -0.62 -12.67
CA THR A 909 9.77 -1.78 -13.50
C THR A 909 10.42 -1.68 -14.89
N GLN A 910 10.96 -2.80 -15.40
CA GLN A 910 11.49 -2.94 -16.75
C GLN A 910 11.05 -4.29 -17.33
N ARG A 911 11.01 -4.39 -18.67
CA ARG A 911 10.72 -5.65 -19.37
C ARG A 911 11.88 -6.63 -19.21
N ILE A 912 11.59 -7.89 -18.94
CA ILE A 912 12.58 -8.96 -18.77
C ILE A 912 12.41 -10.09 -19.82
N SER A 913 11.21 -10.25 -20.40
CA SER A 913 10.95 -11.18 -21.50
C SER A 913 9.72 -10.78 -22.32
#